data_d8c89c24c174f621fc064d6566d84413
#
_entry.id   d8c89c24c174f621fc064d6566d84413
#
_cell.length_a   1.000
_cell.length_b   1.000
_cell.length_c   1.000
_cell.angle_alpha   90.00
_cell.angle_beta   90.00
_cell.angle_gamma   90.00
#
_symmetry.space_group_name_H-M   'P 1'
#
loop_
_entity.id
_entity.type
_entity.pdbx_description
1 polymer ?
#
loop_
_entity_poly.entity_id
_entity_poly.type
_entity_poly.pdbx_seq_one_letter_code
_entity_poly.pdbx_strand_id
1 'polypeptide(L)'
;MAAVTQQIPNYVLGISEQPDELKSPGQVVDLKNAIPDITRGLIKRPGSQYVGAITPSSGNLKWFSMYTDEDNQFIGQLATTGEIKVWAVKCKNNSGTAVEGVSIPVAYNVGTGEVSGDLNGSGFSNYLDGWTNQEEVQDLTINESTFLVNRNQTVAMTNTKSADYVHEAIIELKTLSPSKQYALDIHDPTSNAEITEYRATALSIDEDVSYSGISDKGECEGQGREVVNAPNNLRYEVDTRCVPILDEASDSDPAQRDYKDSYQPYVTLQFGGENWTTTAAGSTLKQHSHQSSKGITTTVTVTKHIELKSRASIAAVRPPATSSRADESITSSGILSDMKASLDAISSTGITATIIGNCLHLHRATAFSVNTPEQTLMSIVTAEANSVADLPLTCRHGMVVKIVNSAEDDDDFYLKFKADNNVIGTNEDWANKRFGKGVWVECPKPNLEVELDKKTLTVKLVRELPSGTHTNGRFLVQTPIWLQRDVGDDTTNPKPSFVGQKINKLLFFRNRLVMLSGDNLITSVSNQFFKFWSKTAMTTTNSDPIDLLCGSTFPTQLYDGIEVNTGLVLFSSNQQFMLTTDSDEFGPNTAKINYLCSYNYNHKTLPVSIGTTAGFINSTGNNARFYEMDQIRREGEPLILEQSKLISKLFPIDITMPTSSRENGIVFFGSKDKSEVWGWRHFSTGQKRALQSWFRWELPGTLIYHTVLDDVYYTVCKSGSSYNIEGYDIKQQADTTTISHPNTVNIYDVHLDSMRTIAKGDISYSATTKKSSCTTPAGIIYTGKQLAVFCNTADPDNKTDNVGRFALASINGSNVEWEGDWTENNIILGYVYDWEVELPTLYRQQMAGEKVKSDIKASLVIQRLHFKFGSVGYISSNLKRKGRDDYTDNYESLNWDNYASSRLGIDSEHTHTVPAYERNTNLTIELKSSHPSPATLHSLVWEGDYNNRYYQRV
;
A
#
# COMPACT_ATOMS: atom_id res chain seq x y z
N MET A 1 -37.12 24.96 -56.12
CA MET A 1 -36.45 24.54 -54.89
C MET A 1 -37.54 24.07 -53.94
N ALA A 2 -37.31 22.96 -53.30
CA ALA A 2 -38.24 22.45 -52.28
C ALA A 2 -37.83 22.99 -50.90
N ALA A 3 -38.79 23.55 -50.18
CA ALA A 3 -38.54 23.93 -48.78
C ALA A 3 -38.32 22.68 -47.96
N VAL A 4 -37.29 22.67 -47.15
CA VAL A 4 -36.92 21.56 -46.27
C VAL A 4 -36.68 22.11 -44.89
N THR A 5 -37.24 21.43 -43.90
CA THR A 5 -36.99 21.71 -42.47
C THR A 5 -36.38 20.42 -41.90
N GLN A 6 -35.29 20.52 -41.14
CA GLN A 6 -34.70 19.41 -40.47
C GLN A 6 -34.24 19.79 -39.07
N GLN A 7 -34.43 18.87 -38.14
CA GLN A 7 -33.97 19.02 -36.74
C GLN A 7 -32.73 18.16 -36.46
N ILE A 8 -31.80 18.74 -35.75
CA ILE A 8 -30.72 18.05 -35.08
C ILE A 8 -31.11 18.03 -33.61
N PRO A 9 -31.42 16.84 -33.05
CA PRO A 9 -32.12 16.76 -31.76
C PRO A 9 -31.23 17.12 -30.57
N ASN A 10 -29.92 16.98 -30.68
CA ASN A 10 -28.95 17.39 -29.66
C ASN A 10 -27.56 17.55 -30.27
N TYR A 11 -26.65 18.14 -29.50
CA TYR A 11 -25.22 18.29 -29.88
C TYR A 11 -24.27 17.67 -28.86
N VAL A 12 -24.68 16.65 -28.14
CA VAL A 12 -23.93 16.09 -27.01
C VAL A 12 -22.87 15.06 -27.43
N LEU A 13 -22.69 14.78 -28.71
CA LEU A 13 -21.70 13.81 -29.18
C LEU A 13 -20.27 14.39 -29.24
N GLY A 14 -20.07 15.68 -28.94
CA GLY A 14 -18.77 16.31 -28.77
C GLY A 14 -17.98 16.53 -30.07
N ILE A 15 -16.69 16.83 -29.91
CA ILE A 15 -15.78 17.18 -31.00
C ILE A 15 -15.49 15.98 -31.88
N SER A 16 -15.49 16.20 -33.22
CA SER A 16 -15.08 15.21 -34.21
C SER A 16 -14.31 15.85 -35.35
N GLU A 17 -13.17 15.29 -35.72
CA GLU A 17 -12.36 15.67 -36.89
C GLU A 17 -12.86 15.05 -38.20
N GLN A 18 -13.91 14.26 -38.16
CA GLN A 18 -14.48 13.69 -39.37
C GLN A 18 -14.87 14.81 -40.34
N PRO A 19 -14.77 14.61 -41.66
CA PRO A 19 -15.35 15.50 -42.62
C PRO A 19 -16.85 15.78 -42.29
N ASP A 20 -17.29 17.01 -42.46
CA ASP A 20 -18.65 17.42 -42.02
C ASP A 20 -19.76 16.56 -42.61
N GLU A 21 -19.59 16.06 -43.81
CA GLU A 21 -20.55 15.17 -44.46
C GLU A 21 -20.63 13.78 -43.82
N LEU A 22 -19.61 13.38 -43.03
CA LEU A 22 -19.54 12.09 -42.36
C LEU A 22 -19.84 12.18 -40.86
N LYS A 23 -19.97 13.40 -40.33
CA LYS A 23 -20.30 13.60 -38.93
C LYS A 23 -21.71 13.07 -38.64
N SER A 24 -21.84 12.38 -37.51
CA SER A 24 -23.14 12.00 -36.99
C SER A 24 -23.92 13.24 -36.49
N PRO A 25 -25.25 13.26 -36.60
CA PRO A 25 -26.04 14.30 -35.98
C PRO A 25 -25.73 14.46 -34.50
N GLY A 26 -25.37 15.66 -34.06
CA GLY A 26 -25.01 15.95 -32.69
C GLY A 26 -23.50 16.02 -32.41
N GLN A 27 -22.67 15.75 -33.41
CA GLN A 27 -21.25 16.08 -33.36
C GLN A 27 -20.98 17.53 -33.70
N VAL A 28 -19.89 18.09 -33.17
CA VAL A 28 -19.48 19.49 -33.41
C VAL A 28 -18.08 19.53 -34.03
N VAL A 29 -17.68 20.66 -34.59
CA VAL A 29 -16.33 20.89 -35.10
C VAL A 29 -15.39 21.21 -33.96
N ASP A 30 -15.82 22.13 -33.09
CA ASP A 30 -15.07 22.53 -31.90
C ASP A 30 -16.03 22.83 -30.73
N LEU A 31 -15.53 22.58 -29.51
CA LEU A 31 -16.28 22.74 -28.27
C LEU A 31 -15.36 23.19 -27.16
N LYS A 32 -15.43 24.46 -26.80
CA LYS A 32 -14.59 25.09 -25.82
C LYS A 32 -15.39 25.52 -24.58
N ASN A 33 -14.88 25.18 -23.39
CA ASN A 33 -15.50 25.55 -22.11
C ASN A 33 -16.97 25.10 -21.96
N ALA A 34 -17.31 23.95 -22.53
CA ALA A 34 -18.62 23.33 -22.44
C ALA A 34 -18.50 21.92 -21.83
N ILE A 35 -19.61 21.41 -21.35
CA ILE A 35 -19.77 20.02 -20.92
C ILE A 35 -20.96 19.44 -21.68
N PRO A 36 -20.78 18.36 -22.44
CA PRO A 36 -21.90 17.61 -23.02
C PRO A 36 -22.68 16.88 -21.92
N ASP A 37 -23.98 17.06 -21.86
CA ASP A 37 -24.87 16.42 -20.89
C ASP A 37 -26.09 15.83 -21.60
N ILE A 38 -26.39 14.56 -21.33
CA ILE A 38 -27.45 13.83 -22.03
C ILE A 38 -28.86 14.40 -21.72
N THR A 39 -29.00 15.00 -20.52
CA THR A 39 -30.29 15.55 -20.07
C THR A 39 -30.44 17.05 -20.35
N ARG A 40 -29.30 17.76 -20.34
CA ARG A 40 -29.31 19.24 -20.44
C ARG A 40 -28.73 19.79 -21.75
N GLY A 41 -28.16 18.94 -22.60
CA GLY A 41 -27.54 19.38 -23.86
C GLY A 41 -26.06 19.82 -23.66
N LEU A 42 -25.61 20.80 -24.49
CA LEU A 42 -24.27 21.40 -24.30
C LEU A 42 -24.38 22.56 -23.32
N ILE A 43 -23.90 22.34 -22.10
CA ILE A 43 -23.92 23.36 -21.03
C ILE A 43 -22.57 24.06 -20.95
N LYS A 44 -22.57 25.32 -20.56
CA LYS A 44 -21.37 26.06 -20.19
C LYS A 44 -20.74 25.38 -18.95
N ARG A 45 -19.40 25.20 -18.94
CA ARG A 45 -18.73 24.62 -17.79
C ARG A 45 -18.93 25.45 -16.52
N PRO A 46 -18.87 24.85 -15.34
CA PRO A 46 -18.85 25.62 -14.10
C PRO A 46 -17.66 26.58 -14.07
N GLY A 47 -17.83 27.71 -13.39
CA GLY A 47 -16.72 28.58 -13.05
C GLY A 47 -15.82 27.93 -11.98
N SER A 48 -14.61 28.45 -11.84
CA SER A 48 -13.73 27.98 -10.76
C SER A 48 -13.86 28.84 -9.50
N GLN A 49 -13.83 28.18 -8.36
CA GLN A 49 -13.68 28.82 -7.06
C GLN A 49 -12.19 29.01 -6.76
N TYR A 50 -11.82 30.20 -6.31
CA TYR A 50 -10.48 30.44 -5.78
C TYR A 50 -10.33 29.74 -4.43
N VAL A 51 -9.44 28.74 -4.35
CA VAL A 51 -9.16 28.03 -3.10
C VAL A 51 -8.05 28.72 -2.33
N GLY A 52 -6.93 29.05 -2.97
CA GLY A 52 -5.82 29.71 -2.29
C GLY A 52 -4.63 30.01 -3.20
N ALA A 53 -3.87 31.03 -2.83
CA ALA A 53 -2.56 31.30 -3.43
C ALA A 53 -1.50 30.41 -2.77
N ILE A 54 -0.60 29.85 -3.56
CA ILE A 54 0.45 28.95 -3.06
C ILE A 54 1.84 29.42 -3.50
N THR A 55 2.85 28.98 -2.75
CA THR A 55 4.26 29.28 -3.03
C THR A 55 5.04 27.99 -3.20
N PRO A 56 5.03 27.40 -4.41
CA PRO A 56 5.81 26.20 -4.69
C PRO A 56 7.31 26.42 -4.48
N SER A 57 8.05 25.34 -4.31
CA SER A 57 9.53 25.38 -4.34
C SER A 57 10.02 25.62 -5.77
N SER A 58 11.28 26.00 -5.92
CA SER A 58 11.89 26.20 -7.24
C SER A 58 12.38 24.87 -7.84
N GLY A 59 12.50 24.84 -9.17
CA GLY A 59 13.04 23.68 -9.90
C GLY A 59 11.99 22.69 -10.39
N ASN A 60 12.40 21.47 -10.62
CA ASN A 60 11.47 20.41 -11.00
C ASN A 60 10.70 19.90 -9.78
N LEU A 61 9.42 19.69 -9.94
CA LEU A 61 8.49 19.41 -8.86
C LEU A 61 7.64 18.19 -9.21
N LYS A 62 7.52 17.26 -8.28
CA LYS A 62 6.48 16.22 -8.31
C LYS A 62 5.29 16.69 -7.50
N TRP A 63 4.14 16.77 -8.15
CA TRP A 63 2.87 17.07 -7.50
C TRP A 63 2.09 15.77 -7.24
N PHE A 64 1.34 15.75 -6.16
CA PHE A 64 0.47 14.63 -5.78
C PHE A 64 -0.72 15.13 -4.97
N SER A 65 -1.74 14.32 -4.88
CA SER A 65 -2.94 14.61 -4.10
C SER A 65 -3.13 13.60 -2.99
N MET A 66 -3.74 14.05 -1.91
CA MET A 66 -4.04 13.23 -0.74
C MET A 66 -5.51 13.42 -0.37
N TYR A 67 -6.26 12.34 -0.40
CA TYR A 67 -7.64 12.29 0.06
C TYR A 67 -7.69 11.41 1.31
N THR A 68 -7.97 12.01 2.45
CA THR A 68 -8.14 11.29 3.71
C THR A 68 -9.62 11.00 3.96
N ASP A 69 -10.44 12.02 3.85
CA ASP A 69 -11.91 11.98 3.97
C ASP A 69 -12.54 13.20 3.27
N GLU A 70 -13.87 13.30 3.29
CA GLU A 70 -14.62 14.40 2.65
C GLU A 70 -14.25 15.80 3.19
N ASP A 71 -13.76 15.89 4.42
CA ASP A 71 -13.38 17.15 5.08
C ASP A 71 -11.87 17.43 5.05
N ASN A 72 -11.04 16.45 4.63
CA ASN A 72 -9.58 16.55 4.68
C ASN A 72 -8.95 16.11 3.36
N GLN A 73 -8.70 17.09 2.51
CA GLN A 73 -8.19 16.92 1.15
C GLN A 73 -7.00 17.87 0.93
N PHE A 74 -5.92 17.36 0.35
CA PHE A 74 -4.68 18.11 0.24
C PHE A 74 -4.03 17.95 -1.13
N ILE A 75 -3.26 18.95 -1.52
CA ILE A 75 -2.31 18.89 -2.64
C ILE A 75 -0.90 19.03 -2.07
N GLY A 76 -0.04 18.07 -2.39
CA GLY A 76 1.35 18.01 -1.97
C GLY A 76 2.31 18.25 -3.14
N GLN A 77 3.50 18.68 -2.80
CA GLN A 77 4.60 18.90 -3.71
C GLN A 77 5.89 18.36 -3.09
N LEU A 78 6.69 17.65 -3.88
CA LEU A 78 8.06 17.26 -3.56
C LEU A 78 9.00 17.95 -4.54
N ALA A 79 10.01 18.64 -4.02
CA ALA A 79 11.09 19.22 -4.80
C ALA A 79 12.26 18.24 -4.97
N THR A 80 13.10 18.42 -5.98
CA THR A 80 14.31 17.61 -6.21
C THR A 80 15.32 17.67 -5.06
N THR A 81 15.19 18.64 -4.18
CA THR A 81 15.95 18.79 -2.93
C THR A 81 15.45 17.91 -1.79
N GLY A 82 14.33 17.19 -1.98
CA GLY A 82 13.64 16.44 -0.93
C GLY A 82 12.68 17.28 -0.08
N GLU A 83 12.55 18.60 -0.34
CA GLU A 83 11.59 19.44 0.37
C GLU A 83 10.15 19.10 -0.01
N ILE A 84 9.30 18.89 0.97
CA ILE A 84 7.87 18.62 0.80
C ILE A 84 7.07 19.81 1.31
N LYS A 85 6.13 20.31 0.49
CA LYS A 85 5.13 21.30 0.87
C LYS A 85 3.74 20.71 0.66
N VAL A 86 2.82 21.08 1.54
CA VAL A 86 1.44 20.61 1.49
C VAL A 86 0.50 21.79 1.70
N TRP A 87 -0.56 21.84 0.90
CA TRP A 87 -1.65 22.79 1.03
C TRP A 87 -2.97 22.05 1.18
N ALA A 88 -3.79 22.51 2.10
CA ALA A 88 -5.15 22.00 2.23
C ALA A 88 -6.01 22.63 1.15
N VAL A 89 -6.64 21.83 0.30
CA VAL A 89 -7.77 22.29 -0.52
C VAL A 89 -9.04 22.37 0.30
N LYS A 90 -9.15 21.49 1.31
CA LYS A 90 -10.20 21.51 2.32
C LYS A 90 -9.66 20.81 3.56
N CYS A 91 -9.77 21.41 4.75
CA CYS A 91 -9.49 20.74 6.01
C CYS A 91 -10.30 21.35 7.15
N LYS A 92 -10.46 20.62 8.26
CA LYS A 92 -10.99 21.15 9.52
C LYS A 92 -9.86 21.54 10.45
N ASN A 93 -9.97 22.70 11.08
CA ASN A 93 -9.05 23.12 12.14
C ASN A 93 -9.40 22.47 13.49
N ASN A 94 -8.63 22.76 14.55
CA ASN A 94 -8.87 22.24 15.90
C ASN A 94 -10.19 22.69 16.53
N SER A 95 -10.84 23.72 15.97
CA SER A 95 -12.18 24.20 16.38
C SER A 95 -13.30 23.57 15.55
N GLY A 96 -12.98 22.66 14.62
CA GLY A 96 -13.95 22.05 13.72
C GLY A 96 -14.41 22.94 12.57
N THR A 97 -13.80 24.11 12.38
CA THR A 97 -14.13 25.04 11.29
C THR A 97 -13.42 24.60 10.01
N ALA A 98 -14.13 24.61 8.89
CA ALA A 98 -13.55 24.35 7.56
C ALA A 98 -12.57 25.47 7.18
N VAL A 99 -11.42 25.09 6.66
CA VAL A 99 -10.35 25.98 6.19
C VAL A 99 -9.87 25.49 4.82
N GLU A 100 -9.68 26.41 3.90
CA GLU A 100 -9.27 26.14 2.53
C GLU A 100 -8.02 26.96 2.16
N GLY A 101 -7.22 26.48 1.20
CA GLY A 101 -6.09 27.19 0.62
C GLY A 101 -4.90 27.48 1.57
N VAL A 102 -4.84 26.79 2.72
CA VAL A 102 -3.81 27.03 3.72
C VAL A 102 -2.63 26.09 3.57
N SER A 103 -1.43 26.60 3.84
CA SER A 103 -0.22 25.77 3.93
C SER A 103 -0.25 24.95 5.22
N ILE A 104 0.01 23.66 5.11
CA ILE A 104 0.09 22.74 6.24
C ILE A 104 1.56 22.47 6.57
N PRO A 105 2.00 22.61 7.83
CA PRO A 105 3.36 22.33 8.23
C PRO A 105 3.76 20.88 7.94
N VAL A 106 4.99 20.68 7.49
CA VAL A 106 5.60 19.37 7.30
C VAL A 106 6.81 19.25 8.20
N ALA A 107 6.89 18.19 9.00
CA ALA A 107 8.02 17.86 9.86
C ALA A 107 8.60 16.50 9.46
N TYR A 108 9.87 16.28 9.78
CA TYR A 108 10.59 15.06 9.42
C TYR A 108 11.06 14.35 10.68
N ASN A 109 10.71 13.06 10.82
CA ASN A 109 11.16 12.23 11.92
C ASN A 109 12.42 11.47 11.53
N VAL A 110 13.57 11.92 12.03
CA VAL A 110 14.90 11.36 11.69
C VAL A 110 15.38 10.30 12.69
N GLY A 111 14.51 9.84 13.60
CA GLY A 111 14.85 8.81 14.60
C GLY A 111 15.56 9.35 15.85
N THR A 112 16.19 10.53 15.78
CA THR A 112 16.80 11.24 16.92
C THR A 112 15.95 12.42 17.40
N GLY A 113 14.82 12.68 16.72
CA GLY A 113 13.91 13.79 16.98
C GLY A 113 13.22 14.26 15.69
N GLU A 114 12.41 15.30 15.82
CA GLU A 114 11.73 15.94 14.70
C GLU A 114 12.56 17.14 14.19
N VAL A 115 12.69 17.24 12.87
CA VAL A 115 13.33 18.37 12.19
C VAL A 115 12.32 18.99 11.24
N SER A 116 12.19 20.32 11.27
CA SER A 116 11.38 21.07 10.31
C SER A 116 12.29 21.71 9.25
N GLY A 117 11.87 21.69 7.99
CA GLY A 117 12.56 22.31 6.88
C GLY A 117 13.17 21.34 5.88
N ASP A 118 14.32 21.66 5.32
CA ASP A 118 14.97 20.87 4.29
C ASP A 118 15.50 19.54 4.84
N LEU A 119 15.31 18.46 4.07
CA LEU A 119 15.83 17.11 4.36
C LEU A 119 17.35 17.00 4.25
N ASN A 120 18.04 17.96 3.64
CA ASN A 120 19.47 17.96 3.50
C ASN A 120 20.17 17.90 4.87
N GLY A 121 20.73 16.75 5.21
CA GLY A 121 21.37 16.48 6.49
C GLY A 121 20.51 15.75 7.52
N SER A 122 19.24 15.45 7.25
CA SER A 122 18.31 14.84 8.19
C SER A 122 18.27 13.30 8.14
N GLY A 123 19.01 12.66 7.24
CA GLY A 123 19.02 11.19 7.09
C GLY A 123 17.99 10.63 6.11
N PHE A 124 17.10 11.46 5.56
CA PHE A 124 16.18 11.11 4.46
C PHE A 124 16.71 11.55 3.09
N SER A 125 17.70 12.41 3.06
CA SER A 125 18.19 13.12 1.87
C SER A 125 18.46 12.22 0.68
N ASN A 126 18.93 11.00 0.91
CA ASN A 126 19.34 10.12 -0.18
C ASN A 126 18.20 9.35 -0.85
N TYR A 127 17.00 9.31 -0.24
CA TYR A 127 15.88 8.62 -0.87
C TYR A 127 14.98 9.54 -1.70
N LEU A 128 14.70 10.73 -1.22
CA LEU A 128 13.80 11.68 -1.89
C LEU A 128 14.53 12.64 -2.84
N ASP A 129 15.84 12.54 -2.99
CA ASP A 129 16.64 13.31 -3.95
C ASP A 129 17.09 12.44 -5.14
N GLY A 130 17.90 13.03 -6.04
CA GLY A 130 18.50 12.31 -7.17
C GLY A 130 17.54 11.96 -8.32
N TRP A 131 16.34 12.52 -8.32
CA TRP A 131 15.40 12.47 -9.44
C TRP A 131 15.41 13.78 -10.22
N THR A 132 15.05 13.74 -11.51
CA THR A 132 15.05 14.89 -12.40
C THR A 132 13.67 15.18 -13.01
N ASN A 133 12.90 14.15 -13.26
CA ASN A 133 11.58 14.27 -13.89
C ASN A 133 10.50 13.78 -12.93
N GLN A 134 9.32 14.40 -12.97
CA GLN A 134 8.22 14.08 -12.06
C GLN A 134 7.74 12.63 -12.12
N GLU A 135 7.89 11.96 -13.26
CA GLU A 135 7.54 10.56 -13.48
C GLU A 135 8.45 9.57 -12.76
N GLU A 136 9.64 10.02 -12.34
CA GLU A 136 10.59 9.22 -11.56
C GLU A 136 10.17 9.07 -10.09
N VAL A 137 9.21 9.89 -9.64
CA VAL A 137 8.63 9.76 -8.32
C VAL A 137 7.15 9.39 -8.44
N GLN A 138 6.75 8.38 -7.69
CA GLN A 138 5.37 7.90 -7.61
C GLN A 138 4.82 8.09 -6.20
N ASP A 139 3.52 8.22 -6.13
CA ASP A 139 2.78 8.37 -4.88
C ASP A 139 1.69 7.32 -4.76
N LEU A 140 1.37 6.96 -3.51
CA LEU A 140 0.25 6.11 -3.16
C LEU A 140 -0.31 6.55 -1.81
N THR A 141 -1.56 6.94 -1.78
CA THR A 141 -2.26 7.29 -0.54
C THR A 141 -3.14 6.13 -0.08
N ILE A 142 -2.95 5.70 1.16
CA ILE A 142 -3.75 4.68 1.83
C ILE A 142 -4.14 5.25 3.19
N ASN A 143 -5.43 5.48 3.39
CA ASN A 143 -5.96 6.12 4.60
C ASN A 143 -5.23 7.45 4.89
N GLU A 144 -4.67 7.59 6.09
CA GLU A 144 -3.95 8.79 6.54
C GLU A 144 -2.46 8.83 6.13
N SER A 145 -1.99 7.86 5.35
CA SER A 145 -0.58 7.73 4.96
C SER A 145 -0.40 7.85 3.46
N THR A 146 0.50 8.72 3.04
CA THR A 146 0.92 8.84 1.64
C THR A 146 2.36 8.37 1.50
N PHE A 147 2.57 7.36 0.68
CA PHE A 147 3.89 6.81 0.37
C PHE A 147 4.46 7.50 -0.86
N LEU A 148 5.76 7.82 -0.80
CA LEU A 148 6.51 8.35 -1.93
C LEU A 148 7.60 7.37 -2.34
N VAL A 149 7.63 7.01 -3.61
CA VAL A 149 8.59 6.07 -4.20
C VAL A 149 9.47 6.78 -5.20
N ASN A 150 10.79 6.69 -5.01
CA ASN A 150 11.78 7.16 -5.96
C ASN A 150 12.24 6.01 -6.84
N ARG A 151 11.87 6.02 -8.13
CA ARG A 151 12.22 5.01 -9.13
C ARG A 151 13.72 4.93 -9.44
N ASN A 152 14.52 5.89 -8.98
CA ASN A 152 15.95 5.92 -9.21
C ASN A 152 16.76 5.22 -8.11
N GLN A 153 16.15 4.95 -6.97
CA GLN A 153 16.80 4.28 -5.85
C GLN A 153 16.76 2.77 -5.99
N THR A 154 17.92 2.14 -5.78
CA THR A 154 18.03 0.67 -5.76
C THR A 154 17.90 0.18 -4.33
N VAL A 155 17.02 -0.77 -4.09
CA VAL A 155 16.80 -1.35 -2.77
C VAL A 155 17.98 -2.21 -2.35
N ALA A 156 18.43 -2.05 -1.11
CA ALA A 156 19.53 -2.80 -0.53
C ALA A 156 19.15 -3.45 0.81
N MET A 157 19.94 -4.46 1.19
CA MET A 157 19.93 -4.98 2.56
C MET A 157 20.89 -4.16 3.42
N THR A 158 20.65 -4.13 4.73
CA THR A 158 21.65 -3.65 5.68
C THR A 158 22.73 -4.73 5.87
N ASN A 159 23.84 -4.35 6.52
CA ASN A 159 24.84 -5.34 6.96
C ASN A 159 24.40 -6.08 8.24
N THR A 160 23.17 -5.88 8.71
CA THR A 160 22.61 -6.55 9.89
C THR A 160 22.37 -8.01 9.56
N LYS A 161 23.08 -8.87 10.25
CA LYS A 161 22.96 -10.31 10.09
C LYS A 161 22.29 -10.95 11.30
N SER A 162 21.68 -12.11 11.11
CA SER A 162 21.29 -13.00 12.18
C SER A 162 22.50 -13.35 13.04
N ALA A 163 22.27 -13.84 14.27
CA ALA A 163 23.35 -14.24 15.16
C ALA A 163 24.34 -15.18 14.46
N ASP A 164 25.63 -15.02 14.75
CA ASP A 164 26.65 -15.87 14.18
C ASP A 164 26.45 -17.35 14.61
N TYR A 165 26.97 -18.24 13.79
CA TYR A 165 27.01 -19.66 14.13
C TYR A 165 27.87 -19.87 15.36
N VAL A 166 27.30 -20.53 16.34
CA VAL A 166 28.01 -20.90 17.58
C VAL A 166 28.34 -22.40 17.54
N HIS A 167 29.62 -22.74 17.76
CA HIS A 167 30.04 -24.13 17.87
C HIS A 167 29.68 -24.70 19.24
N GLU A 168 28.53 -25.37 19.28
CA GLU A 168 27.97 -25.91 20.50
C GLU A 168 27.30 -27.28 20.26
N ALA A 169 27.15 -28.03 21.33
CA ALA A 169 26.44 -29.30 21.35
C ALA A 169 25.64 -29.43 22.64
N ILE A 170 24.48 -30.00 22.57
CA ILE A 170 23.67 -30.38 23.72
C ILE A 170 23.52 -31.89 23.77
N ILE A 171 23.86 -32.46 24.90
CA ILE A 171 23.78 -33.90 25.18
C ILE A 171 22.66 -34.08 26.19
N GLU A 172 21.62 -34.81 25.86
CA GLU A 172 20.54 -35.17 26.77
C GLU A 172 20.63 -36.64 27.19
N LEU A 173 20.58 -36.90 28.48
CA LEU A 173 20.44 -38.23 29.02
C LEU A 173 18.98 -38.70 28.84
N LYS A 174 18.78 -39.73 28.02
CA LYS A 174 17.44 -40.29 27.74
C LYS A 174 17.07 -41.36 28.74
N THR A 175 18.03 -42.19 29.09
CA THR A 175 17.78 -43.33 29.95
C THR A 175 18.91 -43.47 30.97
N LEU A 176 18.54 -43.67 32.21
CA LEU A 176 19.45 -43.97 33.29
C LEU A 176 19.42 -45.49 33.55
N SER A 177 20.52 -46.19 33.28
CA SER A 177 20.60 -47.63 33.39
C SER A 177 21.80 -48.03 34.17
N PRO A 178 21.65 -48.94 35.14
CA PRO A 178 22.77 -49.54 35.87
C PRO A 178 23.76 -50.26 34.94
N SER A 179 25.00 -50.27 35.33
CA SER A 179 26.09 -50.98 34.64
C SER A 179 26.29 -50.58 33.16
N LYS A 180 25.83 -49.41 32.78
CA LYS A 180 26.01 -48.89 31.42
C LYS A 180 27.11 -47.82 31.40
N GLN A 181 27.78 -47.73 30.26
CA GLN A 181 28.79 -46.70 30.02
C GLN A 181 28.20 -45.49 29.28
N TYR A 182 28.41 -44.30 29.85
CA TYR A 182 28.06 -43.04 29.22
C TYR A 182 29.35 -42.39 28.71
N ALA A 183 29.60 -42.39 27.42
CA ALA A 183 30.83 -41.93 26.81
C ALA A 183 30.54 -40.93 25.67
N LEU A 184 31.41 -39.93 25.57
CA LEU A 184 31.42 -38.97 24.48
C LEU A 184 32.72 -39.01 23.74
N ASP A 185 32.70 -39.13 22.43
CA ASP A 185 33.84 -39.00 21.53
C ASP A 185 33.79 -37.62 20.89
N ILE A 186 34.77 -36.78 21.16
CA ILE A 186 34.81 -35.37 20.67
C ILE A 186 36.02 -35.17 19.76
N HIS A 187 35.81 -34.65 18.57
CA HIS A 187 36.81 -34.43 17.53
C HIS A 187 36.92 -32.99 17.12
N ASP A 188 38.14 -32.56 16.78
CA ASP A 188 38.40 -31.27 16.15
C ASP A 188 38.60 -31.46 14.63
N PRO A 189 37.62 -31.08 13.79
CA PRO A 189 37.69 -31.31 12.36
C PRO A 189 38.69 -30.39 11.63
N THR A 190 39.21 -29.36 12.30
CA THR A 190 40.11 -28.39 11.68
C THR A 190 41.59 -28.77 11.72
N SER A 191 42.00 -29.69 12.57
CA SER A 191 43.37 -30.19 12.63
C SER A 191 43.46 -31.54 11.92
N ASN A 192 44.18 -31.60 10.80
CA ASN A 192 44.50 -32.85 10.11
C ASN A 192 45.52 -33.71 10.86
N ALA A 193 45.96 -33.34 12.07
CA ALA A 193 46.67 -34.23 12.98
C ALA A 193 45.67 -35.20 13.56
N GLU A 194 46.03 -36.51 13.62
CA GLU A 194 45.25 -37.51 14.36
C GLU A 194 44.88 -36.96 15.71
N ILE A 195 43.66 -36.72 15.88
CA ILE A 195 43.11 -35.78 16.82
C ILE A 195 43.01 -36.44 18.15
N THR A 196 43.30 -35.70 19.15
CA THR A 196 43.04 -35.99 20.53
C THR A 196 41.53 -36.25 20.67
N GLU A 197 41.12 -37.53 20.65
CA GLU A 197 39.74 -37.89 21.04
C GLU A 197 39.55 -37.58 22.51
N TYR A 198 38.63 -36.73 22.84
CA TYR A 198 38.25 -36.45 24.22
C TYR A 198 37.15 -37.41 24.62
N ARG A 199 37.37 -38.18 25.65
CA ARG A 199 36.40 -39.13 26.16
C ARG A 199 35.98 -38.75 27.57
N ALA A 200 34.71 -38.47 27.77
CA ALA A 200 34.11 -38.35 29.08
C ALA A 200 33.41 -39.67 29.41
N THR A 201 33.71 -40.23 30.57
CA THR A 201 33.06 -41.46 31.01
C THR A 201 32.33 -41.21 32.32
N ALA A 202 31.04 -41.54 32.36
CA ALA A 202 30.24 -41.48 33.57
C ALA A 202 30.25 -42.85 34.27
N LEU A 203 30.07 -42.81 35.58
CA LEU A 203 29.89 -43.99 36.36
C LEU A 203 28.43 -44.39 36.41
N SER A 204 28.13 -45.67 36.26
CA SER A 204 26.84 -46.26 36.56
C SER A 204 26.85 -46.93 37.93
N ILE A 205 25.74 -46.90 38.62
CA ILE A 205 25.55 -47.50 39.93
C ILE A 205 24.36 -48.42 39.84
N ASP A 206 24.56 -49.69 40.21
CA ASP A 206 23.47 -50.63 40.41
C ASP A 206 22.94 -50.49 41.82
N GLU A 207 21.65 -50.39 41.97
CA GLU A 207 20.98 -50.41 43.27
C GLU A 207 20.07 -51.63 43.38
N ASP A 208 20.11 -52.27 44.52
CA ASP A 208 19.25 -53.37 44.85
C ASP A 208 18.58 -53.12 46.20
N VAL A 209 17.26 -53.20 46.22
CA VAL A 209 16.49 -52.98 47.43
C VAL A 209 15.77 -54.28 47.77
N SER A 210 16.09 -54.79 48.91
CA SER A 210 15.39 -55.97 49.46
C SER A 210 14.72 -55.64 50.78
N TYR A 211 13.62 -56.27 51.04
CA TYR A 211 12.89 -56.11 52.31
C TYR A 211 12.38 -57.45 52.76
N SER A 212 12.20 -57.63 54.08
CA SER A 212 11.70 -58.84 54.68
C SER A 212 10.65 -58.53 55.71
N GLY A 213 9.69 -59.47 55.84
CA GLY A 213 8.81 -59.52 57.00
C GLY A 213 7.39 -59.03 56.79
N ILE A 214 6.89 -58.99 55.52
CA ILE A 214 5.50 -58.56 55.25
C ILE A 214 4.77 -59.67 54.53
N SER A 215 3.78 -60.22 55.19
CA SER A 215 2.87 -61.24 54.64
C SER A 215 1.42 -60.77 54.54
N ASP A 216 1.10 -59.67 55.14
CA ASP A 216 -0.29 -59.19 55.22
C ASP A 216 -0.36 -57.70 54.79
N LYS A 217 -1.45 -57.34 54.05
CA LYS A 217 -1.69 -55.97 53.62
C LYS A 217 -1.90 -55.02 54.81
N GLY A 218 -2.55 -55.47 55.87
CA GLY A 218 -2.76 -54.68 57.07
C GLY A 218 -1.48 -54.33 57.82
N GLU A 219 -0.48 -55.20 57.82
CA GLU A 219 0.83 -54.93 58.40
C GLU A 219 1.62 -53.95 57.53
N CYS A 220 1.44 -54.01 56.26
CA CYS A 220 2.12 -53.12 55.30
C CYS A 220 1.50 -51.71 55.28
N GLU A 221 0.21 -51.56 55.49
CA GLU A 221 -0.45 -50.25 55.53
C GLU A 221 0.06 -49.41 56.69
N GLY A 222 1.20 -48.77 56.45
CA GLY A 222 1.80 -47.82 57.39
C GLY A 222 1.23 -46.43 57.25
N GLN A 223 1.42 -45.60 58.26
CA GLN A 223 0.99 -44.21 58.20
C GLN A 223 2.16 -43.28 57.89
N GLY A 224 2.29 -42.84 56.64
CA GLY A 224 3.20 -41.81 56.27
C GLY A 224 4.50 -42.29 55.62
N ARG A 225 5.42 -41.32 55.39
CA ARG A 225 6.73 -41.54 54.83
C ARG A 225 7.83 -41.46 55.92
N GLU A 226 8.72 -42.41 55.92
CA GLU A 226 9.87 -42.39 56.84
C GLU A 226 11.12 -42.13 56.01
N VAL A 227 11.89 -41.08 56.40
CA VAL A 227 13.18 -40.74 55.76
C VAL A 227 14.29 -41.35 56.56
N VAL A 228 15.05 -42.21 55.95
CA VAL A 228 16.19 -42.88 56.58
C VAL A 228 17.49 -42.20 56.14
N ASN A 229 18.25 -41.72 57.15
CA ASN A 229 19.62 -41.26 56.96
C ASN A 229 20.57 -42.35 57.39
N ALA A 230 21.16 -43.01 56.38
CA ALA A 230 22.13 -44.06 56.63
C ALA A 230 23.54 -43.48 56.75
N PRO A 231 24.53 -44.24 57.33
CA PRO A 231 25.95 -43.89 57.28
C PRO A 231 26.42 -43.57 55.83
N ASN A 232 27.46 -42.72 55.76
CA ASN A 232 28.06 -42.33 54.49
C ASN A 232 27.13 -41.47 53.54
N ASN A 233 26.27 -40.65 54.10
CA ASN A 233 25.35 -39.79 53.38
C ASN A 233 24.33 -40.51 52.48
N LEU A 234 24.10 -41.78 52.68
CA LEU A 234 23.03 -42.48 52.02
C LEU A 234 21.71 -42.06 52.69
N ARG A 235 20.82 -41.49 51.93
CA ARG A 235 19.49 -41.11 52.35
C ARG A 235 18.47 -41.77 51.47
N TYR A 236 17.49 -42.44 52.03
CA TYR A 236 16.36 -42.99 51.30
C TYR A 236 15.07 -42.78 52.04
N GLU A 237 13.98 -42.78 51.32
CA GLU A 237 12.64 -42.60 51.80
C GLU A 237 11.89 -43.91 51.68
N VAL A 238 11.39 -44.39 52.78
CA VAL A 238 10.50 -45.56 52.80
C VAL A 238 9.08 -45.06 52.91
N ASP A 239 8.31 -45.23 51.83
CA ASP A 239 6.85 -44.95 51.84
C ASP A 239 6.13 -46.19 52.33
N THR A 240 5.45 -46.05 53.42
CA THR A 240 4.72 -47.14 54.06
C THR A 240 3.40 -47.45 53.38
N ARG A 241 3.10 -46.84 52.22
CA ARG A 241 2.03 -47.31 51.38
C ARG A 241 2.37 -48.61 50.71
N CYS A 242 1.50 -49.55 50.84
CA CYS A 242 1.77 -50.91 50.35
C CYS A 242 1.45 -51.08 48.86
N VAL A 243 2.35 -51.63 48.14
CA VAL A 243 2.17 -51.99 46.76
C VAL A 243 2.21 -53.55 46.66
N PRO A 244 1.20 -54.19 46.04
CA PRO A 244 1.21 -55.62 45.86
C PRO A 244 2.38 -56.00 44.97
N ILE A 245 3.06 -57.10 45.31
CA ILE A 245 4.16 -57.63 44.53
C ILE A 245 3.56 -58.39 43.34
N LEU A 246 3.93 -57.96 42.13
CA LEU A 246 3.54 -58.63 40.89
C LEU A 246 4.10 -60.03 40.80
N ASP A 247 3.31 -61.02 40.40
CA ASP A 247 3.83 -62.37 40.09
C ASP A 247 4.48 -62.35 38.70
N GLU A 248 5.77 -62.59 38.64
CA GLU A 248 6.54 -62.62 37.41
C GLU A 248 6.04 -63.67 36.39
N ALA A 249 5.26 -64.65 36.81
CA ALA A 249 4.67 -65.68 35.97
C ALA A 249 3.28 -65.24 35.38
N SER A 250 2.79 -64.09 35.66
CA SER A 250 1.46 -63.61 35.22
C SER A 250 1.50 -63.03 33.83
N ASP A 251 0.36 -63.00 33.15
CA ASP A 251 0.15 -62.57 31.78
C ASP A 251 0.55 -61.10 31.54
N SER A 252 0.94 -60.82 30.31
CA SER A 252 1.29 -59.45 29.85
C SER A 252 0.09 -58.49 29.79
N ASP A 253 -1.14 -58.98 29.86
CA ASP A 253 -2.36 -58.16 29.91
C ASP A 253 -2.53 -57.52 31.29
N PRO A 254 -2.56 -56.20 31.44
CA PRO A 254 -2.74 -55.53 32.72
C PRO A 254 -4.05 -55.92 33.45
N ALA A 255 -5.07 -56.34 32.74
CA ALA A 255 -6.34 -56.76 33.31
C ALA A 255 -6.35 -58.19 33.85
N GLN A 256 -5.34 -59.00 33.51
CA GLN A 256 -5.22 -60.43 33.91
C GLN A 256 -3.93 -60.71 34.75
N ARG A 257 -3.28 -59.69 35.25
CA ARG A 257 -2.07 -59.81 36.05
C ARG A 257 -2.42 -60.28 37.46
N ASP A 258 -1.92 -61.41 37.83
CA ASP A 258 -2.00 -61.91 39.20
C ASP A 258 -0.93 -61.26 40.07
N TYR A 259 -1.25 -60.98 41.30
CA TYR A 259 -0.36 -60.45 42.29
C TYR A 259 -0.14 -61.51 43.41
N LYS A 260 1.07 -61.54 43.88
CA LYS A 260 1.39 -62.38 45.05
C LYS A 260 0.63 -61.91 46.26
N ASP A 261 0.20 -62.78 47.11
CA ASP A 261 -0.40 -62.44 48.42
C ASP A 261 0.65 -61.89 49.41
N SER A 262 1.47 -61.00 48.89
CA SER A 262 2.50 -60.28 49.64
C SER A 262 2.62 -58.84 49.21
N TYR A 263 2.93 -57.95 50.11
CA TYR A 263 2.98 -56.50 49.92
C TYR A 263 4.38 -56.00 50.33
N GLN A 264 4.81 -54.93 49.64
CA GLN A 264 6.10 -54.34 49.90
C GLN A 264 5.92 -52.81 50.04
N PRO A 265 6.72 -52.16 50.92
CA PRO A 265 6.75 -50.71 50.99
C PRO A 265 7.45 -50.16 49.73
N TYR A 266 6.95 -48.99 49.33
CA TYR A 266 7.61 -48.27 48.26
C TYR A 266 8.87 -47.56 48.79
N VAL A 267 9.97 -47.79 48.19
CA VAL A 267 11.26 -47.18 48.60
C VAL A 267 11.76 -46.25 47.50
N THR A 268 11.98 -44.99 47.82
CA THR A 268 12.65 -44.04 46.96
C THR A 268 14.04 -43.76 47.49
N LEU A 269 15.04 -44.00 46.70
CA LEU A 269 16.44 -43.79 47.05
C LEU A 269 16.86 -42.36 46.70
N GLN A 270 17.49 -41.70 47.59
CA GLN A 270 18.17 -40.42 47.41
C GLN A 270 19.58 -40.51 47.93
N PHE A 271 20.55 -40.36 47.06
CA PHE A 271 21.94 -40.38 47.43
C PHE A 271 22.47 -38.96 47.59
N GLY A 272 23.06 -38.67 48.67
CA GLY A 272 23.70 -37.35 48.97
C GLY A 272 25.20 -37.54 49.15
N GLY A 273 26.03 -36.88 48.40
CA GLY A 273 27.41 -36.56 48.51
C GLY A 273 28.32 -37.53 49.29
N GLU A 274 28.41 -38.82 48.87
CA GLU A 274 29.24 -39.75 49.56
C GLU A 274 30.66 -39.94 48.94
N ASN A 275 31.67 -39.92 49.78
CA ASN A 275 33.05 -40.21 49.39
C ASN A 275 33.30 -41.74 49.28
N TRP A 276 33.33 -42.22 48.04
CA TRP A 276 33.64 -43.59 47.76
C TRP A 276 35.13 -43.73 47.38
N THR A 277 35.95 -44.45 48.15
CA THR A 277 37.30 -44.75 47.79
C THR A 277 37.36 -46.05 46.98
N THR A 278 37.80 -45.95 45.73
CA THR A 278 38.02 -47.12 44.87
C THR A 278 39.48 -47.24 44.57
N THR A 279 40.05 -48.38 44.87
CA THR A 279 41.44 -48.65 44.62
C THR A 279 41.72 -49.41 43.34
N ALA A 280 40.72 -49.86 42.64
CA ALA A 280 40.88 -50.63 41.39
C ALA A 280 39.54 -50.56 40.57
N ALA A 281 39.61 -50.94 39.27
CA ALA A 281 38.40 -51.24 38.50
C ALA A 281 37.64 -52.39 39.17
N GLY A 282 36.47 -52.09 39.69
CA GLY A 282 35.69 -53.11 40.40
C GLY A 282 34.43 -52.51 41.03
N SER A 283 33.59 -53.35 41.51
CA SER A 283 32.35 -52.98 42.21
C SER A 283 32.65 -52.77 43.71
N THR A 284 32.07 -51.72 44.27
CA THR A 284 32.04 -51.51 45.72
C THR A 284 30.65 -51.70 46.22
N LEU A 285 30.45 -52.66 47.13
CA LEU A 285 29.13 -52.94 47.67
C LEU A 285 28.93 -52.17 48.97
N LYS A 286 27.83 -51.50 49.15
CA LYS A 286 27.32 -50.93 50.39
C LYS A 286 25.97 -51.45 50.69
N GLN A 287 25.77 -51.95 51.89
CA GLN A 287 24.49 -52.45 52.36
C GLN A 287 24.10 -51.73 53.63
N HIS A 288 22.89 -51.28 53.69
CA HIS A 288 22.34 -50.69 54.89
C HIS A 288 20.89 -51.24 55.12
N SER A 289 20.68 -51.74 56.35
CA SER A 289 19.38 -52.23 56.76
C SER A 289 18.79 -51.27 57.78
N HIS A 290 17.55 -50.94 57.59
CA HIS A 290 16.77 -50.09 58.48
C HIS A 290 15.48 -50.80 58.85
N GLN A 291 15.13 -50.77 60.12
CA GLN A 291 13.87 -51.24 60.63
C GLN A 291 12.98 -50.03 60.89
N SER A 292 11.84 -49.96 60.22
CA SER A 292 10.86 -48.92 60.41
C SER A 292 10.27 -48.91 61.83
N SER A 293 9.67 -47.82 62.19
CA SER A 293 8.97 -47.64 63.44
C SER A 293 7.87 -48.70 63.69
N LYS A 294 7.46 -49.41 62.64
CA LYS A 294 6.45 -50.48 62.64
C LYS A 294 7.04 -51.87 62.54
N GLY A 295 8.35 -51.99 62.68
CA GLY A 295 9.01 -53.27 62.69
C GLY A 295 9.36 -53.85 61.32
N ILE A 296 9.13 -53.13 60.23
CA ILE A 296 9.43 -53.58 58.89
C ILE A 296 10.91 -53.31 58.58
N THR A 297 11.70 -54.36 58.24
CA THR A 297 13.09 -54.17 57.89
C THR A 297 13.25 -54.05 56.39
N THR A 298 13.81 -52.95 55.95
CA THR A 298 14.19 -52.65 54.56
C THR A 298 15.74 -52.67 54.46
N THR A 299 16.25 -53.43 53.55
CA THR A 299 17.70 -53.45 53.26
C THR A 299 17.94 -52.92 51.87
N VAL A 300 18.72 -51.86 51.77
CA VAL A 300 19.15 -51.25 50.51
C VAL A 300 20.61 -51.64 50.25
N THR A 301 20.85 -52.23 49.13
CA THR A 301 22.22 -52.59 48.67
C THR A 301 22.58 -51.78 47.47
N VAL A 302 23.64 -51.01 47.53
CA VAL A 302 24.13 -50.19 46.44
C VAL A 302 25.47 -50.72 45.93
N THR A 303 25.51 -51.10 44.67
CA THR A 303 26.71 -51.59 44.02
C THR A 303 27.20 -50.60 42.99
N LYS A 304 28.42 -50.11 43.13
CA LYS A 304 29.00 -49.18 42.19
C LYS A 304 29.91 -49.93 41.23
N HIS A 305 29.67 -49.77 39.96
CA HIS A 305 30.53 -50.33 38.90
C HIS A 305 31.34 -49.21 38.25
N ILE A 306 32.66 -49.38 38.23
CA ILE A 306 33.63 -48.54 37.55
C ILE A 306 34.15 -49.28 36.34
N GLU A 307 33.77 -48.93 35.14
CA GLU A 307 34.34 -49.51 33.94
C GLU A 307 35.37 -48.54 33.31
N LEU A 308 36.65 -49.00 33.29
CA LEU A 308 37.74 -48.30 32.64
C LEU A 308 37.95 -48.91 31.25
N LYS A 309 37.49 -48.23 30.17
CA LYS A 309 37.85 -48.62 28.81
C LYS A 309 39.04 -47.79 28.33
N SER A 310 40.11 -48.41 27.98
CA SER A 310 41.29 -47.86 27.30
C SER A 310 41.24 -48.19 25.82
N ARG A 311 41.27 -47.22 24.95
CA ARG A 311 41.59 -47.38 23.52
C ARG A 311 43.10 -47.14 23.35
N ALA A 312 43.76 -47.95 22.53
CA ALA A 312 45.19 -47.99 22.39
C ALA A 312 45.89 -46.80 21.73
N SER A 313 45.18 -45.77 21.33
CA SER A 313 45.77 -44.65 20.61
C SER A 313 45.40 -43.26 21.16
N ILE A 314 44.79 -43.17 22.35
CA ILE A 314 44.27 -41.92 22.89
C ILE A 314 44.83 -41.74 24.30
N ALA A 315 45.26 -40.54 24.63
CA ALA A 315 45.50 -40.16 26.02
C ALA A 315 44.19 -40.38 26.78
N ALA A 316 44.02 -41.50 27.41
CA ALA A 316 42.81 -41.82 28.16
C ALA A 316 42.58 -40.75 29.21
N VAL A 317 41.49 -40.02 29.16
CA VAL A 317 41.06 -39.22 30.30
C VAL A 317 40.63 -40.22 31.36
N ARG A 318 41.55 -40.51 32.23
CA ARG A 318 41.22 -41.27 33.45
C ARG A 318 40.50 -40.30 34.40
N PRO A 319 39.32 -40.66 34.92
CA PRO A 319 38.95 -40.11 36.21
C PRO A 319 40.14 -40.42 37.19
N PRO A 320 40.56 -39.44 37.97
CA PRO A 320 41.69 -39.67 38.88
C PRO A 320 41.39 -40.89 39.74
N ALA A 321 42.30 -41.87 39.71
CA ALA A 321 42.12 -43.15 40.32
C ALA A 321 42.02 -43.14 41.88
N THR A 322 42.03 -41.93 42.44
CA THR A 322 42.14 -41.75 43.92
C THR A 322 41.30 -40.52 44.42
N SER A 323 40.37 -40.02 43.69
CA SER A 323 39.54 -38.95 44.26
C SER A 323 38.32 -39.50 45.00
N SER A 324 38.18 -39.06 46.21
CA SER A 324 36.88 -39.12 46.88
C SER A 324 35.83 -38.41 46.04
N ARG A 325 34.96 -39.15 45.43
CA ARG A 325 33.87 -38.62 44.71
C ARG A 325 32.65 -38.39 45.62
N ALA A 326 32.12 -37.24 45.54
CA ALA A 326 30.82 -36.98 46.07
C ALA A 326 29.88 -37.90 45.27
N ASP A 327 29.06 -38.53 45.92
CA ASP A 327 28.02 -39.44 45.65
C ASP A 327 27.80 -39.94 44.22
N GLU A 328 27.68 -41.18 44.05
CA GLU A 328 27.72 -41.91 42.83
C GLU A 328 26.38 -42.62 42.57
N SER A 329 25.34 -41.86 42.77
CA SER A 329 24.00 -42.31 42.44
C SER A 329 23.80 -42.41 40.92
N ILE A 330 22.94 -43.30 40.46
CA ILE A 330 22.43 -43.34 39.09
C ILE A 330 21.45 -42.19 38.91
N THR A 331 21.99 -40.97 38.97
CA THR A 331 21.21 -39.72 38.71
C THR A 331 21.79 -39.05 37.49
N SER A 332 20.95 -38.31 36.78
CA SER A 332 21.40 -37.52 35.64
C SER A 332 22.49 -36.51 36.05
N SER A 333 22.32 -35.88 37.19
CA SER A 333 23.32 -34.94 37.72
C SER A 333 24.67 -35.60 38.06
N GLY A 334 24.68 -36.82 38.59
CA GLY A 334 25.90 -37.57 38.89
C GLY A 334 26.66 -37.92 37.61
N ILE A 335 25.99 -38.50 36.64
CA ILE A 335 26.55 -38.88 35.33
C ILE A 335 27.13 -37.67 34.61
N LEU A 336 26.31 -36.59 34.53
CA LEU A 336 26.74 -35.36 33.84
C LEU A 336 27.89 -34.63 34.59
N SER A 337 27.91 -34.72 35.91
CA SER A 337 29.04 -34.18 36.70
C SER A 337 30.34 -34.91 36.42
N ASP A 338 30.28 -36.22 36.27
CA ASP A 338 31.46 -37.04 35.93
C ASP A 338 31.95 -36.74 34.51
N MET A 339 31.02 -36.62 33.55
CA MET A 339 31.37 -36.23 32.20
C MET A 339 32.02 -34.87 32.17
N LYS A 340 31.42 -33.90 32.88
CA LYS A 340 31.96 -32.53 32.97
C LYS A 340 33.34 -32.55 33.63
N ALA A 341 33.54 -33.26 34.74
CA ALA A 341 34.81 -33.33 35.42
C ALA A 341 35.91 -33.95 34.52
N SER A 342 35.57 -34.96 33.74
CA SER A 342 36.46 -35.58 32.76
C SER A 342 36.87 -34.59 31.65
N LEU A 343 35.96 -33.76 31.18
CA LEU A 343 36.25 -32.73 30.18
C LEU A 343 37.07 -31.57 30.75
N ASP A 344 36.73 -31.12 31.94
CA ASP A 344 37.44 -30.02 32.63
C ASP A 344 38.87 -30.39 33.02
N ALA A 345 39.16 -31.70 33.22
CA ALA A 345 40.51 -32.21 33.50
C ALA A 345 41.46 -32.04 32.31
N ILE A 346 40.96 -31.83 31.11
CA ILE A 346 41.77 -31.67 29.92
C ILE A 346 41.78 -30.17 29.53
N SER A 347 42.72 -29.45 30.08
CA SER A 347 42.80 -27.98 29.89
C SER A 347 43.07 -27.52 28.44
N SER A 348 43.56 -28.42 27.58
CA SER A 348 43.87 -28.12 26.16
C SER A 348 42.67 -28.16 25.20
N THR A 349 41.49 -28.56 25.66
CA THR A 349 40.32 -28.74 24.78
C THR A 349 39.71 -27.46 24.28
N GLY A 350 39.80 -26.39 25.05
CA GLY A 350 39.04 -25.15 24.79
C GLY A 350 37.54 -25.33 24.93
N ILE A 351 37.05 -26.49 25.43
CA ILE A 351 35.62 -26.77 25.60
C ILE A 351 35.14 -26.28 26.96
N THR A 352 34.04 -25.57 26.96
CA THR A 352 33.32 -25.22 28.19
C THR A 352 32.10 -26.10 28.31
N ALA A 353 31.99 -26.85 29.40
CA ALA A 353 30.87 -27.74 29.69
C ALA A 353 29.97 -27.16 30.79
N THR A 354 28.67 -27.13 30.58
CA THR A 354 27.64 -26.61 31.49
C THR A 354 26.51 -27.63 31.66
N ILE A 355 26.18 -27.98 32.89
CA ILE A 355 25.11 -28.91 33.22
C ILE A 355 23.80 -28.12 33.35
N ILE A 356 22.75 -28.59 32.69
CA ILE A 356 21.42 -27.94 32.64
C ILE A 356 20.34 -29.03 32.81
N GLY A 357 19.88 -29.26 34.02
CA GLY A 357 18.90 -30.32 34.28
C GLY A 357 19.49 -31.71 33.95
N ASN A 358 18.89 -32.41 32.99
CA ASN A 358 19.35 -33.69 32.45
C ASN A 358 20.25 -33.57 31.22
N CYS A 359 20.68 -32.33 30.88
CA CYS A 359 21.49 -32.07 29.70
C CYS A 359 22.89 -31.54 30.06
N LEU A 360 23.87 -31.84 29.20
CA LEU A 360 25.20 -31.28 29.21
C LEU A 360 25.37 -30.42 27.94
N HIS A 361 25.58 -29.16 28.12
CA HIS A 361 25.88 -28.23 27.04
C HIS A 361 27.40 -28.07 26.90
N LEU A 362 27.91 -28.26 25.70
CA LEU A 362 29.30 -28.05 25.31
C LEU A 362 29.41 -26.84 24.38
N HIS A 363 30.41 -26.04 24.58
CA HIS A 363 30.76 -24.92 23.74
C HIS A 363 32.26 -24.85 23.50
N ARG A 364 32.66 -24.51 22.26
CA ARG A 364 34.04 -24.24 21.88
C ARG A 364 34.08 -23.06 20.90
N ALA A 365 35.17 -22.28 20.92
CA ALA A 365 35.34 -21.17 19.99
C ALA A 365 35.52 -21.59 18.53
N THR A 366 36.02 -22.84 18.32
CA THR A 366 36.23 -23.41 16.98
C THR A 366 35.38 -24.66 16.80
N ALA A 367 35.19 -25.05 15.54
CA ALA A 367 34.39 -26.22 15.17
C ALA A 367 34.85 -27.50 15.91
N PHE A 368 33.92 -28.34 16.31
CA PHE A 368 34.12 -29.64 16.86
C PHE A 368 32.93 -30.55 16.53
N SER A 369 33.17 -31.87 16.56
CA SER A 369 32.10 -32.86 16.44
C SER A 369 32.04 -33.68 17.72
N VAL A 370 30.82 -34.11 18.05
CA VAL A 370 30.54 -34.95 19.24
C VAL A 370 29.73 -36.16 18.84
N ASN A 371 30.18 -37.32 19.24
CA ASN A 371 29.48 -38.59 19.03
C ASN A 371 29.38 -39.38 20.33
N THR A 372 28.45 -40.29 20.38
CA THR A 372 28.33 -41.28 21.46
C THR A 372 28.23 -42.70 20.89
N PRO A 373 28.93 -43.69 21.48
CA PRO A 373 28.81 -45.08 21.08
C PRO A 373 27.42 -45.67 21.45
N GLU A 374 26.70 -45.08 22.41
CA GLU A 374 25.43 -45.58 22.97
C GLU A 374 24.29 -44.54 22.76
N GLN A 375 23.75 -44.52 21.57
CA GLN A 375 22.69 -43.59 21.21
C GLN A 375 21.33 -43.83 21.93
N THR A 376 21.14 -45.02 22.51
CA THR A 376 19.96 -45.33 23.30
C THR A 376 19.96 -44.69 24.68
N LEU A 377 21.13 -44.35 25.21
CA LEU A 377 21.26 -43.73 26.52
C LEU A 377 21.30 -42.22 26.46
N MET A 378 21.85 -41.68 25.38
CA MET A 378 22.04 -40.25 25.19
C MET A 378 21.67 -39.83 23.79
N SER A 379 21.04 -38.67 23.65
CA SER A 379 20.95 -37.97 22.38
C SER A 379 21.92 -36.79 22.34
N ILE A 380 22.51 -36.60 21.19
CA ILE A 380 23.39 -35.46 20.93
C ILE A 380 22.80 -34.65 19.81
N VAL A 381 22.64 -33.35 20.07
CA VAL A 381 22.23 -32.39 19.07
C VAL A 381 23.33 -31.33 18.95
N THR A 382 23.81 -31.14 17.75
CA THR A 382 24.81 -30.11 17.41
C THR A 382 24.17 -29.04 16.56
N ALA A 383 24.72 -28.73 15.38
CA ALA A 383 24.18 -27.80 14.41
C ALA A 383 22.94 -28.34 13.66
N GLU A 384 22.77 -29.65 13.62
CA GLU A 384 21.75 -30.34 12.83
C GLU A 384 21.04 -31.41 13.66
N ALA A 385 19.76 -31.64 13.36
CA ALA A 385 18.95 -32.72 13.90
C ALA A 385 17.97 -33.22 12.82
N ASN A 386 17.62 -34.51 12.88
CA ASN A 386 16.71 -35.11 11.88
C ASN A 386 15.22 -34.82 12.16
N SER A 387 14.88 -34.49 13.38
CA SER A 387 13.52 -34.23 13.80
C SER A 387 13.45 -33.25 14.97
N VAL A 388 12.38 -32.47 15.03
CA VAL A 388 12.05 -31.63 16.20
C VAL A 388 11.89 -32.47 17.48
N ALA A 389 11.47 -33.72 17.35
CA ALA A 389 11.33 -34.64 18.49
C ALA A 389 12.68 -35.02 19.14
N ASP A 390 13.77 -34.87 18.43
CA ASP A 390 15.12 -35.13 18.95
C ASP A 390 15.68 -33.98 19.80
N LEU A 391 15.00 -32.81 19.76
CA LEU A 391 15.46 -31.62 20.46
C LEU A 391 15.08 -31.62 21.94
N PRO A 392 16.02 -31.33 22.84
CA PRO A 392 15.77 -31.33 24.29
C PRO A 392 14.91 -30.13 24.71
N LEU A 393 14.13 -30.29 25.78
CA LEU A 393 13.34 -29.24 26.39
C LEU A 393 14.15 -28.29 27.29
N THR A 394 15.41 -28.55 27.47
CA THR A 394 16.32 -27.77 28.33
C THR A 394 17.63 -27.52 27.56
N CYS A 395 17.93 -26.26 27.32
CA CYS A 395 19.06 -25.88 26.49
C CYS A 395 19.61 -24.48 26.83
N ARG A 396 20.62 -24.01 26.08
CA ARG A 396 21.12 -22.65 26.10
C ARG A 396 20.16 -21.74 25.32
N HIS A 397 19.79 -20.62 25.92
CA HIS A 397 19.04 -19.58 25.20
C HIS A 397 19.83 -19.10 23.97
N GLY A 398 19.20 -19.15 22.83
CA GLY A 398 19.80 -18.73 21.56
C GLY A 398 20.58 -19.81 20.83
N MET A 399 20.60 -21.06 21.29
CA MET A 399 21.14 -22.18 20.50
C MET A 399 20.30 -22.34 19.23
N VAL A 400 20.96 -22.47 18.06
CA VAL A 400 20.32 -22.65 16.77
C VAL A 400 20.66 -24.03 16.23
N VAL A 401 19.62 -24.72 15.75
CA VAL A 401 19.74 -26.05 15.16
C VAL A 401 19.00 -26.07 13.82
N LYS A 402 19.64 -26.63 12.80
CA LYS A 402 19.01 -26.93 11.50
C LYS A 402 18.26 -28.26 11.61
N ILE A 403 17.02 -28.29 11.24
CA ILE A 403 16.25 -29.54 11.10
C ILE A 403 16.33 -29.97 9.63
N VAL A 404 16.96 -31.11 9.43
CA VAL A 404 17.15 -31.74 8.12
C VAL A 404 16.07 -32.81 7.97
N ASN A 405 15.09 -32.54 7.13
CA ASN A 405 13.86 -33.34 7.06
C ASN A 405 13.94 -34.45 6.01
N SER A 406 14.60 -34.19 4.90
CA SER A 406 14.72 -35.13 3.78
C SER A 406 16.06 -35.02 3.04
N ALA A 407 16.15 -35.64 1.88
CA ALA A 407 17.30 -35.52 1.00
C ALA A 407 17.30 -34.21 0.18
N GLU A 408 16.22 -33.41 0.27
CA GLU A 408 16.04 -32.14 -0.42
C GLU A 408 16.21 -31.00 0.58
N ASP A 409 17.03 -30.01 0.24
CA ASP A 409 17.31 -28.84 1.11
C ASP A 409 16.12 -27.86 1.23
N ASP A 410 15.08 -28.05 0.41
CA ASP A 410 13.92 -27.14 0.32
C ASP A 410 12.98 -27.23 1.52
N ASP A 411 13.04 -28.31 2.30
CA ASP A 411 12.22 -28.52 3.52
C ASP A 411 13.01 -28.27 4.80
N ASP A 412 14.26 -27.88 4.73
CA ASP A 412 15.10 -27.63 5.88
C ASP A 412 14.72 -26.31 6.55
N PHE A 413 14.70 -26.30 7.88
CA PHE A 413 14.41 -25.08 8.64
C PHE A 413 15.25 -24.98 9.90
N TYR A 414 15.35 -23.77 10.45
CA TYR A 414 16.18 -23.48 11.60
C TYR A 414 15.33 -23.18 12.82
N LEU A 415 15.70 -23.79 13.95
CA LEU A 415 15.07 -23.54 15.24
C LEU A 415 16.05 -22.92 16.22
N LYS A 416 15.60 -21.92 16.95
CA LYS A 416 16.32 -21.25 18.03
C LYS A 416 15.67 -21.58 19.36
N PHE A 417 16.45 -21.96 20.35
CA PHE A 417 15.95 -22.23 21.69
C PHE A 417 15.65 -20.91 22.44
N LYS A 418 14.47 -20.77 22.95
CA LYS A 418 14.02 -19.65 23.79
C LYS A 418 13.77 -20.16 25.21
N ALA A 419 14.73 -19.90 26.10
CA ALA A 419 14.59 -20.27 27.52
C ALA A 419 13.55 -19.39 28.23
N ASP A 420 12.87 -19.98 29.21
CA ASP A 420 11.90 -19.31 30.07
C ASP A 420 12.52 -18.17 30.91
N ASN A 421 11.68 -17.25 31.40
CA ASN A 421 12.12 -15.99 32.02
C ASN A 421 12.90 -16.12 33.34
N ASN A 422 12.93 -17.28 33.96
CA ASN A 422 13.58 -17.51 35.26
C ASN A 422 15.05 -17.85 35.17
N VAL A 423 15.72 -17.49 34.10
CA VAL A 423 17.05 -17.91 33.81
C VAL A 423 18.08 -16.81 34.02
N ILE A 424 19.25 -17.17 34.56
CA ILE A 424 20.33 -16.27 34.89
C ILE A 424 20.99 -15.71 33.62
N GLY A 425 21.17 -14.39 33.58
CA GLY A 425 21.87 -13.67 32.51
C GLY A 425 20.97 -12.96 31.50
N THR A 426 21.26 -11.71 31.21
CA THR A 426 20.48 -10.84 30.30
C THR A 426 21.11 -10.68 28.92
N ASN A 427 22.36 -11.13 28.73
CA ASN A 427 23.12 -10.96 27.49
C ASN A 427 23.35 -12.31 26.79
N GLU A 428 23.41 -12.27 25.48
CA GLU A 428 23.75 -13.40 24.62
C GLU A 428 25.27 -13.73 24.66
N ASP A 429 26.04 -13.02 25.45
CA ASP A 429 27.45 -13.23 25.65
C ASP A 429 27.72 -14.53 26.46
N TRP A 430 28.75 -15.28 26.08
CA TRP A 430 29.10 -16.53 26.71
C TRP A 430 29.44 -16.39 28.21
N ALA A 431 29.84 -15.23 28.67
CA ALA A 431 30.11 -14.96 30.08
C ALA A 431 28.84 -14.88 30.95
N ASN A 432 27.68 -14.58 30.38
CA ASN A 432 26.39 -14.35 31.06
C ASN A 432 25.27 -15.20 30.49
N LYS A 433 25.50 -16.46 30.19
CA LYS A 433 24.58 -17.34 29.48
C LYS A 433 23.29 -17.64 30.24
N ARG A 434 22.16 -17.61 29.50
CA ARG A 434 20.88 -18.09 29.98
C ARG A 434 20.70 -19.57 29.62
N PHE A 435 20.55 -20.40 30.61
CA PHE A 435 20.27 -21.82 30.45
C PHE A 435 18.97 -22.17 31.18
N GLY A 436 18.22 -23.11 30.69
CA GLY A 436 17.01 -23.58 31.38
C GLY A 436 16.03 -24.30 30.47
N LYS A 437 14.85 -24.54 31.02
CA LYS A 437 13.70 -25.05 30.27
C LYS A 437 13.18 -23.98 29.32
N GLY A 438 12.60 -24.39 28.21
CA GLY A 438 12.08 -23.47 27.25
C GLY A 438 11.42 -24.14 26.05
N VAL A 439 11.30 -23.39 24.96
CA VAL A 439 10.70 -23.84 23.71
C VAL A 439 11.59 -23.54 22.52
N TRP A 440 11.51 -24.37 21.51
CA TRP A 440 12.15 -24.14 20.22
C TRP A 440 11.22 -23.32 19.35
N VAL A 441 11.73 -22.25 18.75
CA VAL A 441 10.99 -21.36 17.84
C VAL A 441 11.77 -21.23 16.55
N GLU A 442 11.07 -21.05 15.44
CA GLU A 442 11.73 -20.83 14.15
C GLU A 442 12.60 -19.58 14.18
N CYS A 443 13.71 -19.62 13.46
CA CYS A 443 14.64 -18.51 13.33
C CYS A 443 15.30 -18.51 11.95
N PRO A 444 15.94 -17.40 11.57
CA PRO A 444 16.75 -17.37 10.36
C PRO A 444 18.05 -18.15 10.54
N LYS A 445 18.58 -18.67 9.43
CA LYS A 445 19.92 -19.25 9.36
C LYS A 445 20.96 -18.32 9.98
N PRO A 446 21.93 -18.83 10.75
CA PRO A 446 23.03 -18.05 11.27
C PRO A 446 23.81 -17.29 10.18
N ASN A 447 24.26 -16.09 10.52
CA ASN A 447 25.06 -15.21 9.66
C ASN A 447 24.37 -14.79 8.33
N LEU A 448 23.04 -14.80 8.31
CA LEU A 448 22.21 -14.41 7.16
C LEU A 448 21.80 -12.94 7.26
N GLU A 449 21.78 -12.22 6.14
CA GLU A 449 21.22 -10.86 6.10
C GLU A 449 19.72 -10.89 6.33
N VAL A 450 19.25 -10.13 7.34
CA VAL A 450 17.86 -10.22 7.81
C VAL A 450 17.07 -8.92 7.67
N GLU A 451 17.75 -7.79 7.46
CA GLU A 451 17.11 -6.48 7.51
C GLU A 451 17.25 -5.71 6.18
N LEU A 452 16.13 -5.18 5.69
CA LEU A 452 16.10 -4.27 4.56
C LEU A 452 16.63 -2.89 4.97
N ASP A 453 17.42 -2.25 4.12
CA ASP A 453 17.90 -0.88 4.39
C ASP A 453 16.77 0.13 4.17
N LYS A 454 16.20 0.60 5.27
CA LYS A 454 15.13 1.60 5.27
C LYS A 454 15.47 2.89 4.54
N LYS A 455 16.76 3.20 4.32
CA LYS A 455 17.21 4.37 3.57
C LYS A 455 17.04 4.22 2.06
N THR A 456 16.89 3.01 1.58
CA THR A 456 16.72 2.67 0.16
C THR A 456 15.26 2.32 -0.19
N LEU A 457 14.37 2.41 0.78
CA LEU A 457 12.96 2.09 0.65
C LEU A 457 12.07 3.32 0.83
N THR A 458 10.83 3.19 0.41
CA THR A 458 9.82 4.26 0.42
C THR A 458 9.69 4.96 1.77
N VAL A 459 9.46 6.24 1.73
CA VAL A 459 9.07 7.05 2.88
C VAL A 459 7.56 7.27 2.87
N LYS A 460 7.00 7.54 4.05
CA LYS A 460 5.58 7.87 4.20
C LYS A 460 5.38 9.21 4.87
N LEU A 461 4.37 9.94 4.39
CA LEU A 461 3.81 11.10 5.05
C LEU A 461 2.60 10.63 5.84
N VAL A 462 2.54 10.93 7.10
CA VAL A 462 1.41 10.61 7.98
C VAL A 462 0.77 11.91 8.45
N ARG A 463 -0.54 12.01 8.33
CA ARG A 463 -1.27 13.15 8.84
C ARG A 463 -1.38 13.06 10.36
N GLU A 464 -1.02 14.14 11.03
CA GLU A 464 -1.34 14.36 12.45
C GLU A 464 -2.50 15.34 12.54
N LEU A 465 -3.49 14.96 13.34
CA LEU A 465 -4.73 15.72 13.52
C LEU A 465 -4.47 17.12 14.11
N PRO A 466 -5.36 18.08 13.87
CA PRO A 466 -5.28 19.41 14.45
C PRO A 466 -5.15 19.37 15.99
N SER A 467 -4.27 20.22 16.51
CA SER A 467 -3.96 20.32 17.94
C SER A 467 -3.77 21.78 18.36
N GLY A 468 -3.61 22.03 19.64
CA GLY A 468 -3.32 23.38 20.14
C GLY A 468 -2.02 23.97 19.61
N THR A 469 -1.04 23.14 19.24
CA THR A 469 0.23 23.57 18.64
C THR A 469 0.16 23.72 17.13
N HIS A 470 -0.62 22.85 16.47
CA HIS A 470 -0.82 22.83 15.02
C HIS A 470 -2.31 22.90 14.71
N THR A 471 -2.83 24.13 14.59
CA THR A 471 -4.26 24.43 14.48
C THR A 471 -4.95 23.75 13.31
N ASN A 472 -4.23 23.56 12.19
CA ASN A 472 -4.75 22.90 10.98
C ASN A 472 -4.17 21.49 10.81
N GLY A 473 -3.55 20.93 11.88
CA GLY A 473 -2.78 19.70 11.80
C GLY A 473 -1.41 19.90 11.13
N ARG A 474 -0.67 18.81 10.97
CA ARG A 474 0.61 18.77 10.24
C ARG A 474 0.80 17.43 9.56
N PHE A 475 1.79 17.34 8.69
CA PHE A 475 2.28 16.08 8.14
C PHE A 475 3.63 15.72 8.74
N LEU A 476 3.80 14.46 9.09
CA LEU A 476 5.07 13.91 9.57
C LEU A 476 5.63 12.95 8.52
N VAL A 477 6.80 13.27 8.00
CA VAL A 477 7.56 12.39 7.10
C VAL A 477 8.38 11.42 7.93
N GLN A 478 8.23 10.15 7.68
CA GLN A 478 8.94 9.09 8.41
C GLN A 478 9.22 7.89 7.54
N THR A 479 10.25 7.13 7.89
CA THR A 479 10.50 5.83 7.26
C THR A 479 9.62 4.77 7.92
N PRO A 480 8.92 3.95 7.15
CA PRO A 480 8.23 2.78 7.70
C PRO A 480 9.20 1.85 8.42
N ILE A 481 8.70 1.14 9.42
CA ILE A 481 9.46 0.07 10.09
C ILE A 481 9.27 -1.20 9.28
N TRP A 482 10.29 -1.53 8.47
CA TRP A 482 10.31 -2.77 7.71
C TRP A 482 10.66 -3.92 8.65
N LEU A 483 9.79 -4.93 8.71
CA LEU A 483 9.99 -6.08 9.56
C LEU A 483 11.10 -6.96 8.98
N GLN A 484 11.95 -7.48 9.88
CA GLN A 484 13.09 -8.33 9.53
C GLN A 484 12.64 -9.73 9.10
N ARG A 485 13.57 -10.44 8.47
CA ARG A 485 13.44 -11.87 8.21
C ARG A 485 13.60 -12.63 9.52
N ASP A 486 12.54 -13.24 9.99
CA ASP A 486 12.49 -13.92 11.29
C ASP A 486 12.76 -15.42 11.20
N VAL A 487 12.67 -16.01 10.01
CA VAL A 487 12.73 -17.46 9.78
C VAL A 487 13.38 -17.81 8.44
N GLY A 488 13.88 -19.04 8.34
CA GLY A 488 14.35 -19.65 7.10
C GLY A 488 15.71 -19.17 6.60
N ASP A 489 16.02 -19.50 5.37
CA ASP A 489 17.23 -19.13 4.66
C ASP A 489 16.92 -18.64 3.23
N ASP A 490 17.94 -18.56 2.36
CA ASP A 490 17.75 -18.07 0.99
C ASP A 490 16.98 -19.05 0.08
N THR A 491 16.79 -20.31 0.51
CA THR A 491 15.98 -21.32 -0.20
C THR A 491 14.54 -21.32 0.30
N THR A 492 14.34 -21.41 1.62
CA THR A 492 13.00 -21.57 2.22
C THR A 492 12.26 -20.26 2.44
N ASN A 493 12.97 -19.13 2.50
CA ASN A 493 12.40 -17.78 2.64
C ASN A 493 13.30 -16.78 1.92
N PRO A 494 13.37 -16.80 0.58
CA PRO A 494 14.33 -16.03 -0.21
C PRO A 494 14.18 -14.52 -0.02
N LYS A 495 15.22 -13.78 -0.41
CA LYS A 495 15.15 -12.31 -0.47
C LYS A 495 14.06 -11.90 -1.48
N PRO A 496 13.20 -10.92 -1.15
CA PRO A 496 12.24 -10.39 -2.12
C PRO A 496 12.93 -9.93 -3.39
N SER A 497 12.35 -10.20 -4.57
CA SER A 497 12.94 -9.91 -5.88
C SER A 497 13.24 -8.43 -6.13
N PHE A 498 12.67 -7.52 -5.34
CA PHE A 498 13.01 -6.09 -5.42
C PHE A 498 14.38 -5.74 -4.81
N VAL A 499 15.01 -6.63 -4.03
CA VAL A 499 16.34 -6.39 -3.46
C VAL A 499 17.38 -6.40 -4.58
N GLY A 500 18.17 -5.33 -4.67
CA GLY A 500 19.09 -5.10 -5.78
C GLY A 500 18.45 -4.50 -7.04
N GLN A 501 17.15 -4.23 -7.01
CA GLN A 501 16.37 -3.64 -8.08
C GLN A 501 15.74 -2.30 -7.65
N LYS A 502 15.13 -1.60 -8.60
CA LYS A 502 14.38 -0.36 -8.39
C LYS A 502 12.90 -0.65 -8.25
N ILE A 503 12.21 0.04 -7.33
CA ILE A 503 10.75 -0.05 -7.22
C ILE A 503 10.12 0.98 -8.16
N ASN A 504 9.32 0.53 -9.12
CA ASN A 504 8.66 1.39 -10.09
C ASN A 504 7.34 1.97 -9.59
N LYS A 505 6.57 1.20 -8.82
CA LYS A 505 5.26 1.61 -8.30
C LYS A 505 4.91 0.86 -7.03
N LEU A 506 4.19 1.55 -6.14
CA LEU A 506 3.44 0.93 -5.06
C LEU A 506 1.96 0.91 -5.43
N LEU A 507 1.30 -0.18 -5.11
CA LEU A 507 -0.14 -0.37 -5.23
C LEU A 507 -0.69 -1.00 -3.96
N PHE A 508 -1.98 -0.93 -3.78
CA PHE A 508 -2.67 -1.61 -2.70
C PHE A 508 -3.70 -2.57 -3.30
N PHE A 509 -3.62 -3.84 -2.94
CA PHE A 509 -4.52 -4.84 -3.49
C PHE A 509 -4.80 -5.94 -2.45
N ARG A 510 -6.06 -6.23 -2.19
CA ARG A 510 -6.51 -7.30 -1.27
C ARG A 510 -5.77 -7.30 0.07
N ASN A 511 -5.76 -6.16 0.75
CA ASN A 511 -5.10 -5.94 2.04
C ASN A 511 -3.58 -6.25 2.05
N ARG A 512 -2.92 -6.05 0.93
CA ARG A 512 -1.48 -6.18 0.75
C ARG A 512 -0.89 -4.94 0.09
N LEU A 513 0.27 -4.54 0.55
CA LEU A 513 1.10 -3.58 -0.17
C LEU A 513 1.79 -4.32 -1.31
N VAL A 514 1.63 -3.83 -2.52
CA VAL A 514 2.20 -4.41 -3.74
C VAL A 514 3.32 -3.52 -4.23
N MET A 515 4.47 -4.11 -4.53
CA MET A 515 5.62 -3.45 -5.15
C MET A 515 5.83 -4.00 -6.55
N LEU A 516 5.93 -3.12 -7.54
CA LEU A 516 6.34 -3.47 -8.89
C LEU A 516 7.83 -3.17 -9.05
N SER A 517 8.62 -4.16 -9.41
CA SER A 517 10.07 -4.05 -9.56
C SER A 517 10.57 -4.88 -10.73
N GLY A 518 11.14 -4.22 -11.75
CA GLY A 518 11.50 -4.92 -12.99
C GLY A 518 10.28 -5.57 -13.62
N ASP A 519 10.34 -6.87 -13.83
CA ASP A 519 9.27 -7.74 -14.33
C ASP A 519 8.53 -8.49 -13.20
N ASN A 520 8.88 -8.23 -11.93
CA ASN A 520 8.30 -8.88 -10.77
C ASN A 520 7.21 -8.03 -10.11
N LEU A 521 6.22 -8.74 -9.57
CA LEU A 521 5.21 -8.22 -8.67
C LEU A 521 5.38 -8.88 -7.30
N ILE A 522 5.67 -8.08 -6.29
CA ILE A 522 5.95 -8.55 -4.94
C ILE A 522 4.90 -7.96 -3.99
N THR A 523 4.28 -8.81 -3.17
CA THR A 523 3.31 -8.34 -2.17
C THR A 523 3.80 -8.56 -0.75
N SER A 524 3.36 -7.71 0.16
CA SER A 524 3.52 -7.92 1.60
C SER A 524 2.69 -9.11 2.12
N VAL A 525 2.98 -9.54 3.33
CA VAL A 525 2.08 -10.39 4.12
C VAL A 525 0.72 -9.70 4.26
N SER A 526 -0.37 -10.47 4.16
CA SER A 526 -1.73 -9.95 4.32
C SER A 526 -1.90 -9.25 5.68
N ASN A 527 -2.44 -8.02 5.66
CA ASN A 527 -2.59 -7.13 6.83
C ASN A 527 -1.30 -6.72 7.55
N GLN A 528 -0.12 -7.04 7.00
CA GLN A 528 1.19 -6.59 7.51
C GLN A 528 1.97 -5.93 6.38
N PHE A 529 1.70 -4.68 6.09
CA PHE A 529 2.15 -3.96 4.89
C PHE A 529 3.67 -3.79 4.78
N PHE A 530 4.39 -3.91 5.90
CA PHE A 530 5.85 -3.75 5.95
C PHE A 530 6.60 -5.06 6.19
N LYS A 531 5.94 -6.21 6.03
CA LYS A 531 6.55 -7.53 6.10
C LYS A 531 6.53 -8.22 4.73
N PHE A 532 7.72 -8.46 4.17
CA PHE A 532 7.93 -9.13 2.88
C PHE A 532 8.61 -10.49 3.01
N TRP A 533 8.56 -11.07 4.20
CA TRP A 533 9.12 -12.36 4.55
C TRP A 533 8.02 -13.29 5.02
N SER A 534 8.12 -14.56 4.69
CA SER A 534 7.18 -15.58 5.18
C SER A 534 7.21 -15.65 6.70
N LYS A 535 6.10 -16.04 7.31
CA LYS A 535 5.97 -16.16 8.76
C LYS A 535 6.60 -17.43 9.30
N THR A 536 6.64 -18.47 8.49
CA THR A 536 7.22 -19.78 8.79
C THR A 536 7.91 -20.30 7.53
N ALA A 537 9.01 -21.02 7.72
CA ALA A 537 9.71 -21.73 6.65
C ALA A 537 9.18 -23.15 6.45
N MET A 538 8.38 -23.66 7.38
CA MET A 538 7.88 -25.03 7.37
C MET A 538 6.71 -25.23 6.41
N THR A 539 5.84 -24.22 6.25
CA THR A 539 4.62 -24.33 5.43
C THR A 539 4.27 -22.99 4.80
N THR A 540 3.84 -22.98 3.54
CA THR A 540 3.33 -21.81 2.88
C THR A 540 1.87 -21.58 3.24
N THR A 541 1.54 -20.39 3.72
CA THR A 541 0.18 -19.99 4.07
C THR A 541 -0.37 -18.96 3.08
N ASN A 542 -1.70 -18.87 2.95
CA ASN A 542 -2.33 -17.86 2.08
C ASN A 542 -2.05 -16.41 2.52
N SER A 543 -1.57 -16.20 3.75
CA SER A 543 -1.18 -14.88 4.23
C SER A 543 0.23 -14.46 3.85
N ASP A 544 1.10 -15.40 3.43
CA ASP A 544 2.51 -15.13 3.14
C ASP A 544 2.69 -14.20 1.93
N PRO A 545 3.86 -13.57 1.80
CA PRO A 545 4.18 -12.71 0.66
C PRO A 545 4.04 -13.47 -0.66
N ILE A 546 3.69 -12.74 -1.71
CA ILE A 546 3.62 -13.28 -3.06
C ILE A 546 4.73 -12.59 -3.86
N ASP A 547 5.56 -13.35 -4.53
CA ASP A 547 6.61 -12.85 -5.43
C ASP A 547 6.49 -13.60 -6.75
N LEU A 548 6.00 -12.90 -7.79
CA LEU A 548 5.67 -13.49 -9.07
C LEU A 548 6.33 -12.74 -10.20
N LEU A 549 6.92 -13.50 -11.12
CA LEU A 549 7.48 -13.03 -12.37
C LEU A 549 6.40 -12.95 -13.44
N CYS A 550 6.36 -11.85 -14.20
CA CYS A 550 5.56 -11.77 -15.41
C CYS A 550 6.21 -12.57 -16.53
N GLY A 551 5.65 -13.73 -16.83
CA GLY A 551 6.10 -14.55 -17.97
C GLY A 551 5.86 -13.84 -19.30
N SER A 552 6.89 -13.28 -19.90
CA SER A 552 6.85 -12.60 -21.18
C SER A 552 7.92 -13.13 -22.13
N THR A 553 7.60 -13.14 -23.43
CA THR A 553 8.57 -13.48 -24.48
C THR A 553 9.54 -12.34 -24.79
N PHE A 554 9.28 -11.15 -24.28
CA PHE A 554 10.11 -9.94 -24.46
C PHE A 554 10.54 -9.39 -23.10
N PRO A 555 11.68 -8.69 -23.02
CA PRO A 555 12.05 -7.98 -21.79
C PRO A 555 10.92 -7.05 -21.36
N THR A 556 10.40 -7.27 -20.19
CA THR A 556 9.22 -6.56 -19.67
C THR A 556 9.61 -5.82 -18.40
N GLN A 557 9.15 -4.59 -18.28
CA GLN A 557 9.27 -3.81 -17.05
C GLN A 557 7.88 -3.30 -16.67
N LEU A 558 7.45 -3.63 -15.49
CA LEU A 558 6.17 -3.18 -14.93
C LEU A 558 6.31 -1.75 -14.42
N TYR A 559 5.42 -0.88 -14.86
CA TYR A 559 5.43 0.55 -14.49
C TYR A 559 4.25 0.96 -13.62
N ASP A 560 3.09 0.36 -13.82
CA ASP A 560 1.87 0.75 -13.11
C ASP A 560 0.86 -0.41 -13.07
N GLY A 561 -0.22 -0.21 -12.32
CA GLY A 561 -1.33 -1.12 -12.24
C GLY A 561 -2.63 -0.44 -11.83
N ILE A 562 -3.74 -1.06 -12.18
CA ILE A 562 -5.07 -0.58 -11.82
C ILE A 562 -5.96 -1.73 -11.39
N GLU A 563 -6.66 -1.55 -10.27
CA GLU A 563 -7.61 -2.53 -9.78
C GLU A 563 -8.90 -2.49 -10.59
N VAL A 564 -9.35 -3.67 -11.00
CA VAL A 564 -10.65 -3.91 -11.65
C VAL A 564 -11.36 -5.04 -10.91
N ASN A 565 -12.66 -5.20 -11.15
CA ASN A 565 -13.47 -6.21 -10.43
C ASN A 565 -12.92 -7.63 -10.52
N THR A 566 -12.20 -7.97 -11.58
CA THR A 566 -11.68 -9.32 -11.84
C THR A 566 -10.27 -9.55 -11.32
N GLY A 567 -9.52 -8.49 -10.96
CA GLY A 567 -8.14 -8.57 -10.47
C GLY A 567 -7.39 -7.25 -10.58
N LEU A 568 -6.09 -7.32 -10.69
CA LEU A 568 -5.20 -6.16 -10.87
C LEU A 568 -4.59 -6.21 -12.26
N VAL A 569 -4.92 -5.23 -13.11
CA VAL A 569 -4.30 -5.07 -14.44
C VAL A 569 -2.95 -4.37 -14.27
N LEU A 570 -1.91 -4.95 -14.84
CA LEU A 570 -0.53 -4.46 -14.78
C LEU A 570 -0.11 -3.95 -16.16
N PHE A 571 0.59 -2.84 -16.17
CA PHE A 571 1.05 -2.17 -17.39
C PHE A 571 2.57 -2.21 -17.51
N SER A 572 3.04 -2.77 -18.60
CA SER A 572 4.42 -2.58 -19.07
C SER A 572 4.45 -1.62 -20.26
N SER A 573 5.61 -1.31 -20.81
CA SER A 573 5.75 -0.41 -21.96
C SER A 573 4.95 -0.85 -23.19
N ASN A 574 4.79 -2.14 -23.39
CA ASN A 574 4.26 -2.73 -24.63
C ASN A 574 3.28 -3.88 -24.40
N GLN A 575 3.05 -4.28 -23.17
CA GLN A 575 2.18 -5.40 -22.82
C GLN A 575 1.39 -5.09 -21.55
N GLN A 576 0.22 -5.72 -21.42
CA GLN A 576 -0.61 -5.68 -20.23
C GLN A 576 -0.81 -7.10 -19.70
N PHE A 577 -0.79 -7.22 -18.39
CA PHE A 577 -0.96 -8.48 -17.66
C PHE A 577 -2.06 -8.33 -16.62
N MET A 578 -2.54 -9.45 -16.12
CA MET A 578 -3.54 -9.47 -15.08
C MET A 578 -3.13 -10.39 -13.93
N LEU A 579 -3.01 -9.82 -12.74
CA LEU A 579 -2.91 -10.59 -11.51
C LEU A 579 -4.31 -11.02 -11.09
N THR A 580 -4.50 -12.32 -10.99
CA THR A 580 -5.78 -12.93 -10.62
C THR A 580 -5.55 -14.16 -9.73
N THR A 581 -6.64 -14.79 -9.31
CA THR A 581 -6.62 -16.07 -8.59
C THR A 581 -7.70 -16.98 -9.15
N ASP A 582 -7.42 -18.25 -9.22
CA ASP A 582 -8.38 -19.28 -9.62
C ASP A 582 -9.22 -19.79 -8.43
N SER A 583 -8.86 -19.35 -7.22
CA SER A 583 -9.50 -19.75 -5.95
C SER A 583 -10.20 -18.56 -5.30
N ASP A 584 -11.10 -18.82 -4.37
CA ASP A 584 -11.69 -17.79 -3.52
C ASP A 584 -10.65 -17.15 -2.58
N GLU A 585 -9.61 -17.90 -2.26
CA GLU A 585 -8.49 -17.43 -1.43
C GLU A 585 -7.33 -16.92 -2.30
N PHE A 586 -6.79 -15.78 -1.94
CA PHE A 586 -5.66 -15.15 -2.61
C PHE A 586 -4.38 -15.33 -1.79
N GLY A 587 -3.45 -16.11 -2.31
CA GLY A 587 -2.19 -16.45 -1.64
C GLY A 587 -1.10 -16.87 -2.63
N PRO A 588 0.11 -17.18 -2.15
CA PRO A 588 1.25 -17.54 -3.00
C PRO A 588 0.97 -18.69 -3.97
N ASN A 589 0.21 -19.69 -3.53
CA ASN A 589 -0.08 -20.87 -4.31
C ASN A 589 -1.23 -20.71 -5.31
N THR A 590 -2.03 -19.65 -5.17
CA THR A 590 -3.25 -19.43 -5.98
C THR A 590 -3.16 -18.20 -6.86
N ALA A 591 -2.25 -17.28 -6.58
CA ALA A 591 -2.04 -16.08 -7.37
C ALA A 591 -1.35 -16.42 -8.70
N LYS A 592 -1.84 -15.83 -9.79
CA LYS A 592 -1.29 -16.01 -11.14
C LYS A 592 -1.26 -14.69 -11.88
N ILE A 593 -0.23 -14.50 -12.71
CA ILE A 593 -0.14 -13.38 -13.63
C ILE A 593 -0.34 -13.93 -15.05
N ASN A 594 -1.44 -13.51 -15.67
CA ASN A 594 -1.79 -13.89 -17.03
C ASN A 594 -1.51 -12.75 -17.98
N TYR A 595 -1.00 -13.05 -19.17
CA TYR A 595 -0.94 -12.10 -20.28
C TYR A 595 -2.34 -11.70 -20.74
N LEU A 596 -2.59 -10.40 -20.98
CA LEU A 596 -3.86 -9.88 -21.47
C LEU A 596 -3.79 -9.46 -22.92
N CYS A 597 -2.93 -8.50 -23.25
CA CYS A 597 -2.80 -7.94 -24.59
C CYS A 597 -1.48 -7.18 -24.77
N SER A 598 -1.18 -6.84 -26.05
CA SER A 598 0.02 -6.08 -26.41
C SER A 598 -0.37 -4.73 -27.01
N TYR A 599 -0.40 -3.71 -26.16
CA TYR A 599 -0.56 -2.32 -26.57
C TYR A 599 0.54 -1.47 -25.92
N ASN A 600 1.06 -0.49 -26.66
CA ASN A 600 2.03 0.43 -26.11
C ASN A 600 1.38 1.31 -25.05
N TYR A 601 2.06 1.45 -23.93
CA TYR A 601 1.65 2.28 -22.79
C TYR A 601 2.67 3.39 -22.51
N ASN A 602 2.21 4.61 -22.33
CA ASN A 602 3.07 5.72 -21.92
C ASN A 602 3.27 5.67 -20.39
N HIS A 603 4.42 5.15 -19.96
CA HIS A 603 4.76 5.00 -18.54
C HIS A 603 4.94 6.32 -17.77
N LYS A 604 4.89 7.48 -18.46
CA LYS A 604 4.87 8.81 -17.84
C LYS A 604 3.47 9.22 -17.38
N THR A 605 2.45 8.49 -17.81
CA THR A 605 1.05 8.71 -17.43
C THR A 605 0.60 7.63 -16.45
N LEU A 606 -0.49 7.91 -15.72
CA LEU A 606 -1.15 6.92 -14.88
C LEU A 606 -2.33 6.30 -15.63
N PRO A 607 -2.62 5.01 -15.46
CA PRO A 607 -3.88 4.45 -15.94
C PRO A 607 -5.04 5.02 -15.11
N VAL A 608 -6.20 5.17 -15.73
CA VAL A 608 -7.39 5.75 -15.09
C VAL A 608 -8.51 4.73 -14.99
N SER A 609 -9.19 4.72 -13.84
CA SER A 609 -10.38 3.91 -13.64
C SER A 609 -11.61 4.60 -14.23
N ILE A 610 -12.36 3.87 -15.06
CA ILE A 610 -13.58 4.34 -15.70
C ILE A 610 -14.79 3.56 -15.16
N GLY A 611 -14.73 3.13 -13.91
CA GLY A 611 -15.71 2.26 -13.28
C GLY A 611 -15.37 0.78 -13.45
N THR A 612 -15.99 0.10 -14.38
CA THR A 612 -15.72 -1.32 -14.68
C THR A 612 -14.62 -1.53 -15.73
N THR A 613 -14.17 -0.46 -16.37
CA THR A 613 -13.16 -0.46 -17.44
C THR A 613 -11.94 0.33 -17.02
N ALA A 614 -10.81 0.10 -17.68
CA ALA A 614 -9.55 0.80 -17.43
C ALA A 614 -9.15 1.61 -18.67
N GLY A 615 -8.75 2.86 -18.46
CA GLY A 615 -8.23 3.73 -19.51
C GLY A 615 -6.73 3.91 -19.42
N PHE A 616 -6.04 3.96 -20.56
CA PHE A 616 -4.61 4.22 -20.62
C PHE A 616 -4.20 5.00 -21.86
N ILE A 617 -3.06 5.65 -21.81
CA ILE A 617 -2.56 6.50 -22.87
C ILE A 617 -1.36 5.85 -23.57
N ASN A 618 -1.36 5.96 -24.88
CA ASN A 618 -0.23 5.66 -25.75
C ASN A 618 0.21 6.96 -26.43
N SER A 619 1.49 7.28 -26.34
CA SER A 619 2.10 8.47 -26.96
C SER A 619 3.08 8.06 -28.07
N THR A 620 2.64 7.22 -29.00
CA THR A 620 3.46 6.75 -30.12
C THR A 620 3.12 7.57 -31.37
N GLY A 621 4.11 8.19 -32.00
CA GLY A 621 3.95 9.02 -33.18
C GLY A 621 3.85 10.51 -32.84
N ASN A 622 3.00 11.29 -33.57
CA ASN A 622 2.87 12.74 -33.41
C ASN A 622 1.76 13.16 -32.42
N ASN A 623 0.88 12.24 -32.04
CA ASN A 623 -0.29 12.49 -31.20
C ASN A 623 -0.46 11.39 -30.17
N ALA A 624 -1.02 11.72 -29.01
CA ALA A 624 -1.39 10.72 -28.04
C ALA A 624 -2.67 9.97 -28.47
N ARG A 625 -2.87 8.80 -27.94
CA ARG A 625 -4.07 7.99 -28.11
C ARG A 625 -4.58 7.54 -26.75
N PHE A 626 -5.88 7.68 -26.54
CA PHE A 626 -6.53 7.17 -25.34
C PHE A 626 -7.27 5.88 -25.68
N TYR A 627 -6.88 4.81 -24.98
CA TYR A 627 -7.48 3.49 -25.11
C TYR A 627 -8.29 3.18 -23.85
N GLU A 628 -9.43 2.55 -24.08
CA GLU A 628 -10.25 1.97 -23.03
C GLU A 628 -10.22 0.45 -23.17
N MET A 629 -9.93 -0.21 -22.07
CA MET A 629 -9.96 -1.65 -21.92
C MET A 629 -11.29 -2.05 -21.30
N ASP A 630 -12.14 -2.72 -22.06
CA ASP A 630 -13.45 -3.21 -21.66
C ASP A 630 -13.49 -4.74 -21.64
N GLN A 631 -14.50 -5.31 -21.00
CA GLN A 631 -14.70 -6.76 -20.88
C GLN A 631 -13.48 -7.51 -20.32
N ILE A 632 -12.83 -6.91 -19.33
CA ILE A 632 -11.66 -7.51 -18.68
C ILE A 632 -12.12 -8.76 -17.93
N ARG A 633 -11.61 -9.94 -18.33
CA ARG A 633 -11.91 -11.24 -17.74
C ARG A 633 -10.65 -11.90 -17.24
N ARG A 634 -10.79 -12.91 -16.40
CA ARG A 634 -9.67 -13.71 -15.91
C ARG A 634 -8.91 -14.40 -17.03
N GLU A 635 -9.63 -14.83 -18.06
CA GLU A 635 -9.10 -15.48 -19.25
C GLU A 635 -9.69 -14.85 -20.50
N GLY A 636 -8.86 -14.70 -21.53
CA GLY A 636 -9.19 -14.13 -22.82
C GLY A 636 -8.76 -12.68 -22.98
N GLU A 637 -8.64 -12.25 -24.22
CA GLU A 637 -8.26 -10.88 -24.55
C GLU A 637 -9.39 -9.90 -24.22
N PRO A 638 -9.10 -8.77 -23.57
CA PRO A 638 -10.07 -7.70 -23.36
C PRO A 638 -10.38 -6.99 -24.68
N LEU A 639 -11.53 -6.33 -24.74
CA LEU A 639 -11.87 -5.46 -25.84
C LEU A 639 -11.15 -4.10 -25.66
N ILE A 640 -10.23 -3.77 -26.55
CA ILE A 640 -9.52 -2.49 -26.54
C ILE A 640 -10.14 -1.53 -27.55
N LEU A 641 -10.63 -0.40 -27.07
CA LEU A 641 -11.28 0.63 -27.86
C LEU A 641 -10.46 1.92 -27.86
N GLU A 642 -10.06 2.41 -29.04
CA GLU A 642 -9.41 3.72 -29.17
C GLU A 642 -10.48 4.82 -29.10
N GLN A 643 -10.64 5.43 -27.94
CA GLN A 643 -11.66 6.49 -27.71
C GLN A 643 -11.29 7.81 -28.35
N SER A 644 -10.00 8.11 -28.51
CA SER A 644 -9.51 9.35 -29.14
C SER A 644 -9.54 9.33 -30.68
N LYS A 645 -10.09 8.27 -31.30
CA LYS A 645 -10.09 8.13 -32.77
C LYS A 645 -10.77 9.29 -33.48
N LEU A 646 -11.79 9.88 -32.88
CA LEU A 646 -12.55 11.01 -33.44
C LEU A 646 -11.78 12.33 -33.41
N ILE A 647 -10.73 12.43 -32.58
CA ILE A 647 -9.91 13.64 -32.39
C ILE A 647 -8.42 13.34 -32.57
N SER A 648 -8.09 12.41 -33.42
CA SER A 648 -6.75 11.79 -33.50
C SER A 648 -5.62 12.78 -33.84
N LYS A 649 -5.89 13.91 -34.46
CA LYS A 649 -4.91 14.97 -34.78
C LYS A 649 -4.94 16.12 -33.78
N LEU A 650 -6.00 16.27 -33.03
CA LEU A 650 -6.17 17.33 -32.04
C LEU A 650 -5.63 16.94 -30.66
N PHE A 651 -5.66 15.63 -30.34
CA PHE A 651 -5.26 15.14 -29.02
C PHE A 651 -3.76 15.28 -28.81
N PRO A 652 -3.28 16.11 -27.87
CA PRO A 652 -1.87 16.46 -27.76
C PRO A 652 -0.99 15.28 -27.40
N ILE A 653 0.27 15.26 -27.90
CA ILE A 653 1.27 14.22 -27.61
C ILE A 653 1.80 14.32 -26.16
N ASP A 654 1.84 15.50 -25.60
CA ASP A 654 2.46 15.86 -24.31
C ASP A 654 1.55 15.69 -23.10
N ILE A 655 0.46 14.93 -23.25
CA ILE A 655 -0.41 14.59 -22.13
C ILE A 655 0.34 13.70 -21.13
N THR A 656 0.43 14.18 -19.89
CA THR A 656 1.14 13.47 -18.80
C THR A 656 0.27 13.26 -17.57
N MET A 657 -0.84 13.97 -17.46
CA MET A 657 -1.68 14.00 -16.26
C MET A 657 -3.14 13.64 -16.59
N PRO A 658 -3.49 12.36 -16.71
CA PRO A 658 -4.88 11.96 -16.76
C PRO A 658 -5.46 11.87 -15.33
N THR A 659 -6.70 12.34 -15.14
CA THR A 659 -7.46 12.20 -13.90
C THR A 659 -8.93 11.95 -14.21
N SER A 660 -9.66 11.26 -13.35
CA SER A 660 -11.06 10.89 -13.62
C SER A 660 -11.98 11.10 -12.42
N SER A 661 -13.23 11.47 -12.71
CA SER A 661 -14.35 11.32 -11.78
C SER A 661 -15.20 10.16 -12.26
N ARG A 662 -15.25 9.10 -11.47
CA ARG A 662 -16.03 7.89 -11.79
C ARG A 662 -17.52 8.16 -11.73
N GLU A 663 -17.99 8.94 -10.76
CA GLU A 663 -19.40 9.22 -10.55
C GLU A 663 -19.97 10.12 -11.63
N ASN A 664 -19.20 11.12 -12.08
CA ASN A 664 -19.62 12.02 -13.14
C ASN A 664 -19.31 11.52 -14.56
N GLY A 665 -18.61 10.38 -14.69
CA GLY A 665 -18.24 9.81 -15.97
C GLY A 665 -17.39 10.73 -16.82
N ILE A 666 -16.42 11.42 -16.21
CA ILE A 666 -15.52 12.37 -16.88
C ILE A 666 -14.06 11.97 -16.65
N VAL A 667 -13.27 12.01 -17.72
CA VAL A 667 -11.81 11.90 -17.66
C VAL A 667 -11.22 13.19 -18.21
N PHE A 668 -10.34 13.81 -17.43
CA PHE A 668 -9.58 14.99 -17.84
C PHE A 668 -8.14 14.61 -18.19
N PHE A 669 -7.61 15.26 -19.22
CA PHE A 669 -6.26 15.06 -19.75
C PHE A 669 -5.54 16.39 -19.80
N GLY A 670 -4.52 16.54 -18.96
CA GLY A 670 -3.72 17.74 -18.86
C GLY A 670 -2.30 17.55 -19.38
N SER A 671 -1.76 18.62 -19.93
CA SER A 671 -0.35 18.77 -20.26
C SER A 671 0.24 19.88 -19.40
N LYS A 672 1.43 19.62 -18.83
CA LYS A 672 2.13 20.65 -18.06
C LYS A 672 2.45 21.85 -18.93
N ASP A 673 2.38 23.04 -18.36
CA ASP A 673 2.68 24.34 -19.01
C ASP A 673 1.74 24.70 -20.18
N LYS A 674 0.55 24.08 -20.25
CA LYS A 674 -0.53 24.46 -21.17
C LYS A 674 -1.70 25.05 -20.39
N SER A 675 -2.50 25.90 -21.04
CA SER A 675 -3.75 26.41 -20.46
C SER A 675 -4.99 25.61 -20.89
N GLU A 676 -4.81 24.64 -21.76
CA GLU A 676 -5.87 23.82 -22.31
C GLU A 676 -5.88 22.43 -21.67
N VAL A 677 -7.06 21.97 -21.30
CA VAL A 677 -7.32 20.62 -20.77
C VAL A 677 -8.37 19.95 -21.64
N TRP A 678 -8.10 18.74 -22.07
CA TRP A 678 -9.06 17.91 -22.78
C TRP A 678 -9.92 17.13 -21.81
N GLY A 679 -11.21 16.99 -22.12
CA GLY A 679 -12.17 16.21 -21.37
C GLY A 679 -12.84 15.17 -22.25
N TRP A 680 -13.05 14.01 -21.70
CA TRP A 680 -13.85 12.95 -22.30
C TRP A 680 -14.94 12.54 -21.32
N ARG A 681 -16.20 12.72 -21.75
CA ARG A 681 -17.37 12.34 -20.95
C ARG A 681 -18.03 11.11 -21.51
N HIS A 682 -18.41 10.22 -20.63
CA HIS A 682 -19.09 8.98 -20.97
C HIS A 682 -20.28 8.71 -20.06
N PHE A 683 -21.29 8.05 -20.60
CA PHE A 683 -22.42 7.55 -19.84
C PHE A 683 -22.90 6.25 -20.46
N SER A 684 -23.14 5.23 -19.65
CA SER A 684 -23.60 3.91 -20.09
C SER A 684 -24.96 3.59 -19.46
N THR A 685 -25.88 3.10 -20.28
CA THR A 685 -27.16 2.59 -19.83
C THR A 685 -27.15 1.06 -20.04
N GLY A 686 -26.89 0.32 -18.97
CA GLY A 686 -26.64 -1.10 -19.07
C GLY A 686 -25.39 -1.41 -19.91
N GLN A 687 -25.53 -2.25 -20.92
CA GLN A 687 -24.42 -2.61 -21.82
C GLN A 687 -24.18 -1.61 -22.96
N LYS A 688 -25.10 -0.64 -23.17
CA LYS A 688 -24.99 0.34 -24.25
C LYS A 688 -24.41 1.64 -23.72
N ARG A 689 -23.35 2.13 -24.34
CA ARG A 689 -22.83 3.46 -24.09
C ARG A 689 -23.69 4.48 -24.81
N ALA A 690 -24.39 5.32 -24.04
CA ALA A 690 -25.31 6.32 -24.53
C ALA A 690 -24.63 7.66 -24.83
N LEU A 691 -23.50 7.95 -24.16
CA LEU A 691 -22.72 9.17 -24.35
C LEU A 691 -21.22 8.84 -24.44
N GLN A 692 -20.57 9.41 -25.44
CA GLN A 692 -19.10 9.44 -25.61
C GLN A 692 -18.77 10.76 -26.28
N SER A 693 -18.21 11.68 -25.50
CA SER A 693 -18.03 13.05 -25.99
C SER A 693 -16.69 13.60 -25.62
N TRP A 694 -15.99 14.17 -26.58
CA TRP A 694 -14.79 14.94 -26.38
C TRP A 694 -15.11 16.43 -26.33
N PHE A 695 -14.45 17.16 -25.40
CA PHE A 695 -14.53 18.60 -25.24
C PHE A 695 -13.20 19.14 -24.70
N ARG A 696 -13.03 20.46 -24.73
CA ARG A 696 -11.85 21.09 -24.18
C ARG A 696 -12.21 22.27 -23.28
N TRP A 697 -11.41 22.47 -22.23
CA TRP A 697 -11.51 23.62 -21.35
C TRP A 697 -10.27 24.49 -21.46
N GLU A 698 -10.47 25.77 -21.50
CA GLU A 698 -9.40 26.75 -21.31
C GLU A 698 -9.41 27.21 -19.87
N LEU A 699 -8.28 27.01 -19.19
CA LEU A 699 -8.08 27.42 -17.79
C LEU A 699 -7.68 28.91 -17.72
N PRO A 700 -7.87 29.58 -16.57
CA PRO A 700 -7.51 30.98 -16.40
C PRO A 700 -6.00 31.21 -16.49
N GLY A 701 -5.18 30.24 -16.14
CA GLY A 701 -3.72 30.27 -16.18
C GLY A 701 -3.11 29.01 -16.81
N THR A 702 -1.80 28.94 -16.75
CA THR A 702 -1.04 27.76 -17.22
C THR A 702 -1.13 26.63 -16.21
N LEU A 703 -1.55 25.43 -16.64
CA LEU A 703 -1.69 24.25 -15.81
C LEU A 703 -0.34 23.71 -15.37
N ILE A 704 -0.18 23.49 -14.08
CA ILE A 704 0.99 22.83 -13.47
C ILE A 704 0.62 21.44 -12.97
N TYR A 705 -0.55 21.32 -12.35
CA TYR A 705 -1.07 20.06 -11.80
C TYR A 705 -2.60 20.10 -11.75
N HIS A 706 -3.23 18.95 -11.87
CA HIS A 706 -4.67 18.82 -11.63
C HIS A 706 -5.01 17.44 -11.04
N THR A 707 -6.15 17.39 -10.38
CA THR A 707 -6.69 16.18 -9.76
C THR A 707 -8.18 16.32 -9.53
N VAL A 708 -8.88 15.21 -9.39
CA VAL A 708 -10.27 15.18 -8.92
C VAL A 708 -10.30 14.60 -7.53
N LEU A 709 -10.88 15.33 -6.58
CA LEU A 709 -11.11 14.90 -5.21
C LEU A 709 -12.57 15.18 -4.85
N ASP A 710 -13.30 14.18 -4.38
CA ASP A 710 -14.70 14.30 -3.96
C ASP A 710 -15.58 15.07 -4.97
N ASP A 711 -15.46 14.69 -6.28
CA ASP A 711 -16.19 15.31 -7.40
C ASP A 711 -15.96 16.82 -7.61
N VAL A 712 -14.91 17.36 -7.03
CA VAL A 712 -14.36 18.67 -7.37
C VAL A 712 -13.08 18.49 -8.17
N TYR A 713 -13.03 19.12 -9.33
CA TYR A 713 -11.83 19.15 -10.15
C TYR A 713 -10.94 20.30 -9.72
N TYR A 714 -9.82 20.00 -9.09
CA TYR A 714 -8.84 20.97 -8.64
C TYR A 714 -7.71 21.13 -9.64
N THR A 715 -7.31 22.38 -9.87
CA THR A 715 -6.18 22.73 -10.73
C THR A 715 -5.20 23.63 -10.00
N VAL A 716 -3.91 23.43 -10.21
CA VAL A 716 -2.85 24.35 -9.83
C VAL A 716 -2.48 25.13 -11.08
N CYS A 717 -2.87 26.40 -11.13
CA CYS A 717 -2.65 27.29 -12.26
C CYS A 717 -1.58 28.33 -11.95
N LYS A 718 -0.72 28.59 -12.94
CA LYS A 718 0.38 29.57 -12.86
C LYS A 718 0.11 30.77 -13.76
N SER A 719 0.47 31.96 -13.28
CA SER A 719 0.57 33.18 -14.10
C SER A 719 1.81 33.97 -13.67
N GLY A 720 2.79 34.11 -14.58
CA GLY A 720 4.08 34.67 -14.22
C GLY A 720 4.80 33.83 -13.16
N SER A 721 5.07 34.42 -12.00
CA SER A 721 5.68 33.73 -10.84
C SER A 721 4.68 33.32 -9.76
N SER A 722 3.40 33.61 -9.95
CA SER A 722 2.34 33.36 -8.97
C SER A 722 1.53 32.12 -9.31
N TYR A 723 1.01 31.44 -8.28
CA TYR A 723 0.28 30.19 -8.40
C TYR A 723 -0.98 30.22 -7.54
N ASN A 724 -2.09 29.74 -8.12
CA ASN A 724 -3.34 29.54 -7.42
C ASN A 724 -3.78 28.09 -7.49
N ILE A 725 -4.50 27.64 -6.47
CA ILE A 725 -5.37 26.46 -6.52
C ILE A 725 -6.77 26.94 -6.86
N GLU A 726 -7.35 26.32 -7.90
CA GLU A 726 -8.71 26.59 -8.37
C GLU A 726 -9.53 25.30 -8.26
N GLY A 727 -10.79 25.38 -7.81
CA GLY A 727 -11.69 24.25 -7.69
C GLY A 727 -12.91 24.40 -8.61
N TYR A 728 -13.22 23.38 -9.40
CA TYR A 728 -14.41 23.33 -10.27
C TYR A 728 -15.36 22.27 -9.74
N ASP A 729 -16.55 22.64 -9.34
CA ASP A 729 -17.59 21.70 -8.96
C ASP A 729 -18.16 21.02 -10.21
N ILE A 730 -17.89 19.72 -10.36
CA ILE A 730 -18.34 18.91 -11.49
C ILE A 730 -19.53 18.00 -11.15
N LYS A 731 -20.09 18.14 -9.96
CA LYS A 731 -21.27 17.39 -9.54
C LYS A 731 -22.45 17.69 -10.46
N GLN A 732 -23.19 16.65 -10.81
CA GLN A 732 -24.36 16.81 -11.68
C GLN A 732 -25.61 17.30 -10.93
N GLN A 733 -25.49 17.53 -9.62
CA GLN A 733 -26.60 18.04 -8.80
C GLN A 733 -26.72 19.55 -8.91
N ALA A 734 -27.91 20.08 -8.63
CA ALA A 734 -28.13 21.50 -8.56
C ALA A 734 -27.28 22.12 -7.45
N ASP A 735 -26.42 22.76 -7.69
CA ASP A 735 -25.67 23.99 -7.65
C ASP A 735 -25.33 24.56 -6.30
N THR A 736 -24.04 24.60 -6.07
CA THR A 736 -23.44 25.24 -4.90
C THR A 736 -23.22 26.76 -5.09
N THR A 737 -23.21 27.24 -6.32
CA THR A 737 -23.06 28.67 -6.66
C THR A 737 -24.36 29.28 -7.18
N THR A 738 -25.47 28.87 -6.63
CA THR A 738 -26.78 29.36 -7.08
C THR A 738 -27.08 30.75 -6.56
N ILE A 739 -27.57 31.61 -7.43
CA ILE A 739 -28.13 32.89 -7.06
C ILE A 739 -29.64 32.72 -6.94
N SER A 740 -30.16 32.92 -5.74
CA SER A 740 -31.60 33.04 -5.54
C SER A 740 -32.01 34.47 -5.51
N HIS A 741 -32.87 34.85 -6.43
CA HIS A 741 -33.50 36.16 -6.37
C HIS A 741 -34.71 36.03 -5.43
N PRO A 742 -34.82 36.87 -4.38
CA PRO A 742 -35.89 36.75 -3.38
C PRO A 742 -37.31 36.91 -3.92
N ASN A 743 -37.47 37.54 -5.06
CA ASN A 743 -38.78 37.82 -5.71
C ASN A 743 -39.05 36.97 -6.96
N THR A 744 -38.07 36.13 -7.36
CA THR A 744 -38.23 35.22 -8.51
C THR A 744 -37.63 33.86 -8.18
N VAL A 745 -38.23 32.80 -8.70
CA VAL A 745 -37.75 31.42 -8.49
C VAL A 745 -36.47 31.07 -9.30
N ASN A 746 -35.81 32.08 -9.85
CA ASN A 746 -34.66 31.91 -10.73
C ASN A 746 -33.41 31.63 -9.92
N ILE A 747 -33.02 30.35 -9.92
CA ILE A 747 -31.77 29.84 -9.37
C ILE A 747 -30.84 29.58 -10.56
N TYR A 748 -29.62 30.12 -10.54
CA TYR A 748 -28.66 29.90 -11.62
C TYR A 748 -27.21 29.98 -11.14
N ASP A 749 -26.34 29.36 -11.89
CA ASP A 749 -24.92 29.37 -11.63
C ASP A 749 -24.24 30.62 -12.17
N VAL A 750 -23.22 31.08 -11.46
CA VAL A 750 -22.31 32.12 -11.92
C VAL A 750 -21.13 31.48 -12.62
N HIS A 751 -20.90 31.82 -13.86
CA HIS A 751 -19.85 31.28 -14.72
C HIS A 751 -18.67 32.25 -14.85
N LEU A 752 -17.88 32.38 -13.79
CA LEU A 752 -16.60 33.13 -13.73
C LEU A 752 -15.50 32.19 -13.27
N ASP A 753 -14.26 32.47 -13.63
CA ASP A 753 -13.10 31.75 -13.12
C ASP A 753 -12.45 32.47 -11.93
N SER A 754 -11.85 31.71 -11.02
CA SER A 754 -11.22 32.23 -9.80
C SER A 754 -12.17 33.08 -8.96
N MET A 755 -13.39 32.57 -8.79
CA MET A 755 -14.46 33.31 -8.09
C MET A 755 -14.12 33.44 -6.60
N ARG A 756 -14.47 34.62 -6.08
CA ARG A 756 -14.45 34.93 -4.66
C ARG A 756 -15.50 35.94 -4.28
N THR A 757 -16.03 35.83 -3.09
CA THR A 757 -16.99 36.79 -2.55
C THR A 757 -16.27 37.95 -1.93
N ILE A 758 -16.70 39.16 -2.30
CA ILE A 758 -16.28 40.42 -1.67
C ILE A 758 -17.47 40.94 -0.85
N ALA A 759 -17.23 41.13 0.45
CA ALA A 759 -18.28 41.62 1.34
C ALA A 759 -18.59 43.08 1.05
N LYS A 760 -19.82 43.48 1.24
CA LYS A 760 -20.28 44.89 1.02
C LYS A 760 -19.44 45.91 1.82
N GLY A 761 -18.97 45.54 3.00
CA GLY A 761 -18.12 46.39 3.84
C GLY A 761 -16.73 46.69 3.29
N ASP A 762 -16.26 45.89 2.31
CA ASP A 762 -14.95 46.07 1.65
C ASP A 762 -15.08 46.87 0.33
N ILE A 763 -16.28 47.28 -0.02
CA ILE A 763 -16.56 48.05 -1.25
C ILE A 763 -16.71 49.54 -0.93
N SER A 764 -16.02 50.38 -1.67
CA SER A 764 -16.14 51.82 -1.59
C SER A 764 -16.61 52.40 -2.91
N TYR A 765 -17.45 53.44 -2.88
CA TYR A 765 -17.93 54.12 -4.06
C TYR A 765 -17.47 55.58 -4.14
N SER A 766 -17.00 55.97 -5.28
CA SER A 766 -16.63 57.38 -5.58
C SER A 766 -17.69 58.06 -6.44
N ALA A 767 -18.40 59.00 -5.88
CA ALA A 767 -19.40 59.79 -6.63
C ALA A 767 -18.78 60.62 -7.75
N THR A 768 -17.46 60.96 -7.67
CA THR A 768 -16.76 61.73 -8.67
C THR A 768 -16.48 60.92 -9.93
N THR A 769 -15.98 59.70 -9.76
CA THR A 769 -15.67 58.78 -10.87
C THR A 769 -16.84 57.91 -11.26
N LYS A 770 -17.92 57.84 -10.45
CA LYS A 770 -19.07 56.92 -10.56
C LYS A 770 -18.68 55.47 -10.58
N LYS A 771 -17.61 55.14 -9.86
CA LYS A 771 -17.08 53.77 -9.78
C LYS A 771 -17.06 53.26 -8.35
N SER A 772 -17.39 51.99 -8.23
CA SER A 772 -17.09 51.22 -7.01
C SER A 772 -15.70 50.58 -7.11
N SER A 773 -15.05 50.40 -5.96
CA SER A 773 -13.75 49.79 -5.88
C SER A 773 -13.59 48.95 -4.60
N CYS A 774 -12.76 47.94 -4.67
CA CYS A 774 -12.27 47.21 -3.50
C CYS A 774 -10.74 47.04 -3.60
N THR A 775 -10.09 46.79 -2.47
CA THR A 775 -8.67 46.41 -2.48
C THR A 775 -8.48 45.11 -3.27
N THR A 776 -7.47 45.05 -4.14
CA THR A 776 -7.21 43.86 -4.97
C THR A 776 -7.02 42.66 -4.07
N PRO A 777 -7.89 41.65 -4.09
CA PRO A 777 -7.77 40.46 -3.26
C PRO A 777 -6.54 39.65 -3.65
N ALA A 778 -6.02 38.85 -2.69
CA ALA A 778 -4.97 37.91 -2.96
C ALA A 778 -5.39 36.93 -4.06
N GLY A 779 -4.45 36.51 -4.94
CA GLY A 779 -4.72 35.53 -6.00
C GLY A 779 -5.35 36.11 -7.26
N ILE A 780 -5.50 37.44 -7.37
CA ILE A 780 -5.78 38.09 -8.68
C ILE A 780 -4.46 38.20 -9.44
N ILE A 781 -4.15 37.14 -10.22
CA ILE A 781 -2.83 36.93 -10.84
C ILE A 781 -2.87 36.78 -12.37
N TYR A 782 -4.04 36.50 -12.97
CA TYR A 782 -4.10 36.15 -14.39
C TYR A 782 -4.08 37.39 -15.27
N THR A 783 -2.92 37.67 -15.84
CA THR A 783 -2.72 38.82 -16.75
C THR A 783 -3.34 38.56 -18.10
N GLY A 784 -3.99 39.60 -18.68
CA GLY A 784 -4.63 39.51 -20.00
C GLY A 784 -6.03 38.89 -19.99
N LYS A 785 -6.52 38.40 -18.87
CA LYS A 785 -7.90 37.98 -18.69
C LYS A 785 -8.77 39.15 -18.17
N GLN A 786 -10.03 39.24 -18.63
CA GLN A 786 -10.96 40.28 -18.23
C GLN A 786 -11.58 39.95 -16.87
N LEU A 787 -11.45 40.89 -15.91
CA LEU A 787 -12.14 40.79 -14.62
C LEU A 787 -13.62 41.26 -14.77
N ALA A 788 -14.45 40.67 -13.95
CA ALA A 788 -15.84 41.07 -13.82
C ALA A 788 -16.34 40.92 -12.39
N VAL A 789 -17.34 41.67 -12.06
CA VAL A 789 -18.09 41.62 -10.83
C VAL A 789 -19.53 41.22 -11.08
N PHE A 790 -20.08 40.44 -10.19
CA PHE A 790 -21.46 39.94 -10.27
C PHE A 790 -22.14 40.02 -8.91
N CYS A 791 -23.34 40.59 -8.85
CA CYS A 791 -24.08 40.67 -7.59
C CYS A 791 -24.84 39.36 -7.35
N ASN A 792 -24.46 38.64 -6.27
CA ASN A 792 -25.00 37.32 -5.96
C ASN A 792 -25.97 37.29 -4.78
N THR A 793 -26.01 38.30 -3.96
CA THR A 793 -26.84 38.30 -2.74
C THR A 793 -27.76 39.52 -2.70
N ALA A 794 -29.01 39.27 -2.29
CA ALA A 794 -29.92 40.34 -1.88
C ALA A 794 -29.49 40.84 -0.49
N ASP A 795 -29.55 42.17 -0.31
CA ASP A 795 -29.48 42.73 1.03
C ASP A 795 -30.76 42.38 1.78
N PRO A 796 -30.70 41.72 2.95
CA PRO A 796 -31.88 41.44 3.76
C PRO A 796 -32.67 42.69 4.14
N ASP A 797 -32.03 43.89 4.15
CA ASP A 797 -32.65 45.12 4.60
C ASP A 797 -33.40 45.90 3.52
N ASN A 798 -33.20 45.61 2.22
CA ASN A 798 -33.98 46.39 1.25
C ASN A 798 -33.85 46.14 -0.27
N LYS A 799 -32.83 45.40 -0.82
CA LYS A 799 -32.55 45.73 -2.24
C LYS A 799 -32.27 44.54 -3.10
N THR A 800 -33.32 43.83 -3.35
CA THR A 800 -33.42 42.75 -4.34
C THR A 800 -33.10 43.18 -5.77
N ASP A 801 -33.06 44.49 -6.01
CA ASP A 801 -32.98 45.01 -7.36
C ASP A 801 -31.62 44.92 -8.04
N ASN A 802 -30.56 44.58 -7.28
CA ASN A 802 -29.22 44.47 -7.83
C ASN A 802 -28.75 43.03 -8.07
N VAL A 803 -29.47 42.02 -7.58
CA VAL A 803 -29.09 40.61 -7.81
C VAL A 803 -29.11 40.30 -9.31
N GLY A 804 -28.04 39.68 -9.81
CA GLY A 804 -27.84 39.40 -11.23
C GLY A 804 -27.19 40.55 -12.02
N ARG A 805 -26.92 41.70 -11.37
CA ARG A 805 -26.21 42.81 -12.02
C ARG A 805 -24.76 42.42 -12.28
N PHE A 806 -24.27 42.78 -13.44
CA PHE A 806 -22.93 42.46 -13.94
C PHE A 806 -22.21 43.75 -14.37
N ALA A 807 -20.88 43.81 -14.10
CA ALA A 807 -20.05 44.85 -14.65
C ALA A 807 -18.63 44.29 -14.91
N LEU A 808 -17.99 44.83 -15.96
CA LEU A 808 -16.57 44.55 -16.20
C LEU A 808 -15.74 45.34 -15.20
N ALA A 809 -14.68 44.75 -14.70
CA ALA A 809 -13.79 45.36 -13.74
C ALA A 809 -12.37 45.49 -14.29
N SER A 810 -11.63 46.48 -13.79
CA SER A 810 -10.24 46.71 -14.16
C SER A 810 -9.39 46.95 -12.92
N ILE A 811 -8.12 46.61 -13.00
CA ILE A 811 -7.15 46.85 -11.93
C ILE A 811 -6.59 48.25 -12.11
N ASN A 812 -6.67 49.07 -11.06
CA ASN A 812 -6.09 50.40 -10.99
C ASN A 812 -5.25 50.53 -9.74
N GLY A 813 -3.92 50.42 -9.90
CA GLY A 813 -2.97 50.35 -8.78
C GLY A 813 -3.22 49.14 -7.84
N SER A 814 -3.54 49.44 -6.60
CA SER A 814 -3.84 48.42 -5.58
C SER A 814 -5.34 48.06 -5.49
N ASN A 815 -6.17 48.64 -6.33
CA ASN A 815 -7.62 48.43 -6.28
C ASN A 815 -8.16 47.81 -7.57
N VAL A 816 -9.26 47.09 -7.45
CA VAL A 816 -10.12 46.68 -8.56
C VAL A 816 -11.26 47.65 -8.62
N GLU A 817 -11.54 48.24 -9.80
CA GLU A 817 -12.58 49.24 -10.03
C GLU A 817 -13.58 48.75 -11.07
N TRP A 818 -14.85 49.12 -10.87
CA TRP A 818 -15.95 48.86 -11.83
C TRP A 818 -17.03 49.97 -11.77
N GLU A 819 -17.85 50.06 -12.77
CA GLU A 819 -18.85 51.10 -12.88
C GLU A 819 -20.08 50.89 -11.98
N GLY A 820 -20.63 51.98 -11.48
CA GLY A 820 -21.83 52.04 -10.68
C GLY A 820 -21.58 51.93 -9.16
N ASP A 821 -22.65 52.17 -8.39
CA ASP A 821 -22.66 52.03 -6.94
C ASP A 821 -23.07 50.58 -6.56
N TRP A 822 -22.21 49.89 -5.83
CA TRP A 822 -22.38 48.49 -5.42
C TRP A 822 -22.15 48.30 -3.91
N THR A 823 -22.15 49.37 -3.14
CA THR A 823 -21.82 49.36 -1.72
C THR A 823 -22.81 48.63 -0.84
N GLU A 824 -23.99 48.35 -1.36
CA GLU A 824 -25.06 47.73 -0.59
C GLU A 824 -25.18 46.22 -0.75
N ASN A 825 -24.38 45.63 -1.63
CA ASN A 825 -24.47 44.19 -1.93
C ASN A 825 -23.12 43.46 -1.81
N ASN A 826 -23.12 42.23 -1.36
CA ASN A 826 -21.99 41.35 -1.56
C ASN A 826 -21.89 41.02 -3.07
N ILE A 827 -20.67 40.90 -3.55
CA ILE A 827 -20.40 40.58 -4.95
C ILE A 827 -19.49 39.37 -5.11
N ILE A 828 -19.58 38.72 -6.24
CA ILE A 828 -18.59 37.80 -6.73
C ILE A 828 -17.66 38.55 -7.68
N LEU A 829 -16.36 38.45 -7.42
CA LEU A 829 -15.30 38.91 -8.31
C LEU A 829 -14.63 37.70 -8.95
N GLY A 830 -14.44 37.72 -10.27
CA GLY A 830 -13.78 36.64 -11.00
C GLY A 830 -13.38 37.06 -12.41
N TYR A 831 -12.85 36.09 -13.16
CA TYR A 831 -12.45 36.31 -14.55
C TYR A 831 -13.49 35.75 -15.50
N VAL A 832 -13.77 36.49 -16.55
CA VAL A 832 -14.65 36.08 -17.65
C VAL A 832 -13.95 35.05 -18.52
N TYR A 833 -14.67 34.05 -18.96
CA TYR A 833 -14.22 33.07 -19.96
C TYR A 833 -15.28 32.82 -21.03
N ASP A 834 -14.83 32.45 -22.22
CA ASP A 834 -15.68 32.23 -23.37
C ASP A 834 -16.17 30.78 -23.44
N TRP A 835 -17.47 30.56 -23.54
CA TRP A 835 -18.09 29.34 -24.03
C TRP A 835 -18.23 29.46 -25.54
N GLU A 836 -17.67 28.53 -26.29
CA GLU A 836 -17.67 28.54 -27.75
C GLU A 836 -18.03 27.16 -28.29
N VAL A 837 -18.93 27.17 -29.30
CA VAL A 837 -19.36 25.97 -30.03
C VAL A 837 -19.32 26.27 -31.51
N GLU A 838 -18.54 25.54 -32.28
CA GLU A 838 -18.55 25.59 -33.75
C GLU A 838 -19.31 24.38 -34.28
N LEU A 839 -20.40 24.66 -34.98
CA LEU A 839 -21.26 23.67 -35.57
C LEU A 839 -20.73 23.20 -36.93
N PRO A 840 -20.95 21.93 -37.32
CA PRO A 840 -20.55 21.44 -38.64
C PRO A 840 -21.42 22.05 -39.75
N THR A 841 -20.92 21.99 -40.96
CA THR A 841 -21.70 22.35 -42.16
C THR A 841 -22.99 21.54 -42.22
N LEU A 842 -24.12 22.23 -42.33
CA LEU A 842 -25.42 21.59 -42.34
C LEU A 842 -25.69 20.95 -43.72
N TYR A 843 -25.98 19.67 -43.74
CA TYR A 843 -26.42 18.94 -44.94
C TYR A 843 -27.82 18.38 -44.69
N ARG A 844 -28.60 18.24 -45.78
CA ARG A 844 -29.79 17.44 -45.68
C ARG A 844 -29.44 15.99 -45.42
N GLN A 845 -29.94 15.48 -44.35
CA GLN A 845 -29.72 14.09 -43.94
C GLN A 845 -30.89 13.21 -44.35
N GLN A 846 -30.60 12.01 -44.85
CA GLN A 846 -31.60 11.02 -45.23
C GLN A 846 -31.24 9.69 -44.56
N MET A 847 -32.25 8.95 -44.16
CA MET A 847 -32.08 7.60 -43.66
C MET A 847 -31.81 6.67 -44.85
N ALA A 848 -30.67 6.02 -44.87
CA ALA A 848 -30.30 4.97 -45.82
C ALA A 848 -30.10 3.66 -45.07
N GLY A 849 -31.17 2.90 -44.84
CA GLY A 849 -31.20 1.78 -43.93
C GLY A 849 -31.06 2.27 -42.46
N GLU A 850 -30.16 1.69 -41.71
CA GLU A 850 -29.87 2.08 -40.31
C GLU A 850 -28.89 3.28 -40.19
N LYS A 851 -28.34 3.77 -41.32
CA LYS A 851 -27.34 4.84 -41.31
C LYS A 851 -27.92 6.14 -41.85
N VAL A 852 -27.54 7.23 -41.22
CA VAL A 852 -27.80 8.58 -41.68
C VAL A 852 -26.79 8.96 -42.75
N LYS A 853 -27.24 9.42 -43.92
CA LYS A 853 -26.39 9.86 -45.02
C LYS A 853 -26.67 11.30 -45.39
N SER A 854 -25.62 12.11 -45.46
CA SER A 854 -25.67 13.50 -45.90
C SER A 854 -25.70 13.60 -47.42
N ASP A 855 -26.58 14.44 -47.97
CA ASP A 855 -26.67 14.72 -49.40
C ASP A 855 -25.70 15.83 -49.79
N ILE A 856 -24.50 15.46 -50.22
CA ILE A 856 -23.41 16.37 -50.59
C ILE A 856 -23.56 16.92 -52.04
N LYS A 857 -24.41 16.29 -52.87
CA LYS A 857 -24.58 16.70 -54.27
C LYS A 857 -25.62 17.76 -54.46
N ALA A 858 -26.48 17.97 -53.48
CA ALA A 858 -27.55 18.93 -53.54
C ALA A 858 -27.03 20.37 -53.31
N SER A 859 -27.75 21.31 -53.88
CA SER A 859 -27.62 22.74 -53.55
C SER A 859 -28.59 23.02 -52.40
N LEU A 860 -28.03 23.37 -51.26
CA LEU A 860 -28.81 23.75 -50.07
C LEU A 860 -28.49 25.17 -49.69
N VAL A 861 -29.51 26.00 -49.57
CA VAL A 861 -29.46 27.37 -49.06
C VAL A 861 -30.19 27.38 -47.73
N ILE A 862 -29.46 27.65 -46.65
CA ILE A 862 -30.05 27.78 -45.31
C ILE A 862 -30.71 29.16 -45.24
N GLN A 863 -31.99 29.18 -44.92
CA GLN A 863 -32.78 30.41 -44.76
C GLN A 863 -32.78 30.88 -43.31
N ARG A 864 -33.07 29.97 -42.36
CA ARG A 864 -33.21 30.30 -40.95
C ARG A 864 -32.66 29.16 -40.11
N LEU A 865 -32.10 29.56 -38.96
CA LEU A 865 -31.61 28.69 -37.89
C LEU A 865 -32.46 28.97 -36.66
N HIS A 866 -33.11 27.94 -36.13
CA HIS A 866 -33.89 28.03 -34.89
C HIS A 866 -33.12 27.24 -33.80
N PHE A 867 -32.37 27.98 -33.01
CA PHE A 867 -31.63 27.40 -31.88
C PHE A 867 -32.60 27.25 -30.72
N LYS A 868 -32.68 26.03 -30.20
CA LYS A 868 -33.37 25.79 -28.95
C LYS A 868 -32.33 25.80 -27.81
N PHE A 869 -32.41 26.86 -27.03
CA PHE A 869 -31.58 27.02 -25.84
C PHE A 869 -32.30 26.45 -24.62
N GLY A 870 -31.53 25.87 -23.67
CA GLY A 870 -31.99 25.60 -22.32
C GLY A 870 -31.79 26.81 -21.42
N SER A 871 -31.31 26.59 -20.20
CA SER A 871 -31.01 27.69 -19.30
C SER A 871 -30.05 28.67 -19.95
N VAL A 872 -30.49 29.89 -20.20
CA VAL A 872 -29.74 30.87 -21.00
C VAL A 872 -29.97 32.31 -20.54
N GLY A 873 -28.87 33.07 -20.41
CA GLY A 873 -28.93 34.52 -20.20
C GLY A 873 -28.50 35.31 -21.45
N TYR A 874 -27.34 34.91 -22.01
CA TYR A 874 -26.75 35.59 -23.18
C TYR A 874 -26.06 34.60 -24.10
N ILE A 875 -26.35 34.63 -25.37
CA ILE A 875 -25.61 33.89 -26.42
C ILE A 875 -25.47 34.79 -27.65
N SER A 876 -24.27 34.87 -28.20
CA SER A 876 -23.99 35.47 -29.49
C SER A 876 -23.92 34.40 -30.56
N SER A 877 -24.71 34.49 -31.59
CA SER A 877 -24.67 33.63 -32.76
C SER A 877 -23.92 34.33 -33.88
N ASN A 878 -22.73 33.84 -34.23
CA ASN A 878 -21.89 34.42 -35.27
C ASN A 878 -21.92 33.53 -36.51
N LEU A 879 -22.42 34.06 -37.60
CA LEU A 879 -22.50 33.45 -38.90
C LEU A 879 -21.36 33.96 -39.78
N LYS A 880 -20.30 33.20 -39.95
CA LYS A 880 -19.23 33.54 -40.89
C LYS A 880 -19.63 33.12 -42.29
N ARG A 881 -19.73 34.09 -43.19
CA ARG A 881 -20.22 33.89 -44.55
C ARG A 881 -19.11 34.11 -45.54
N LYS A 882 -18.74 33.09 -46.30
CA LYS A 882 -17.63 33.19 -47.25
C LYS A 882 -17.90 34.20 -48.34
N GLY A 883 -17.06 35.27 -48.39
CA GLY A 883 -17.21 36.36 -49.36
C GLY A 883 -18.23 37.42 -48.99
N ARG A 884 -18.73 37.45 -47.78
CA ARG A 884 -19.56 38.49 -47.18
C ARG A 884 -19.11 38.81 -45.76
N ASP A 885 -19.57 39.92 -45.23
CA ASP A 885 -19.33 40.26 -43.83
C ASP A 885 -20.00 39.24 -42.91
N ASP A 886 -19.35 38.98 -41.79
CA ASP A 886 -19.89 38.15 -40.72
C ASP A 886 -21.18 38.76 -40.18
N TYR A 887 -22.14 37.91 -39.86
CA TYR A 887 -23.40 38.34 -39.26
C TYR A 887 -23.48 37.83 -37.84
N THR A 888 -23.60 38.78 -36.90
CA THR A 888 -23.75 38.44 -35.49
C THR A 888 -25.13 38.79 -35.03
N ASP A 889 -25.79 37.85 -34.38
CA ASP A 889 -27.09 38.04 -33.75
C ASP A 889 -27.02 37.61 -32.29
N ASN A 890 -27.39 38.51 -31.40
CA ASN A 890 -27.26 38.30 -29.95
C ASN A 890 -28.64 38.05 -29.35
N TYR A 891 -28.74 36.98 -28.62
CA TYR A 891 -29.83 36.72 -27.71
C TYR A 891 -29.49 37.21 -26.31
N GLU A 892 -30.35 38.04 -25.75
CA GLU A 892 -30.25 38.56 -24.38
C GLU A 892 -31.61 38.33 -23.69
N SER A 893 -31.61 37.64 -22.55
CA SER A 893 -32.83 37.46 -21.75
C SER A 893 -33.13 38.73 -20.97
N LEU A 894 -33.77 39.72 -21.67
CA LEU A 894 -34.16 40.99 -21.10
C LEU A 894 -35.66 40.93 -20.76
N ASN A 895 -35.96 40.98 -19.47
CA ASN A 895 -37.29 41.19 -18.96
C ASN A 895 -37.60 42.69 -18.86
N TRP A 896 -38.88 43.05 -18.94
CA TRP A 896 -39.36 44.41 -18.68
C TRP A 896 -38.84 44.98 -17.35
N ASP A 897 -38.80 44.15 -16.30
CA ASP A 897 -38.30 44.52 -14.97
C ASP A 897 -36.78 44.69 -14.91
N ASN A 898 -36.04 44.15 -15.86
CA ASN A 898 -34.57 44.11 -15.87
C ASN A 898 -33.97 45.16 -16.82
N TYR A 899 -34.75 45.71 -17.72
CA TYR A 899 -34.30 46.63 -18.78
C TYR A 899 -33.55 47.86 -18.25
N ALA A 900 -34.10 48.47 -17.19
CA ALA A 900 -33.52 49.70 -16.62
C ALA A 900 -32.31 49.46 -15.72
N SER A 901 -32.02 48.22 -15.29
CA SER A 901 -30.99 47.89 -14.29
C SER A 901 -29.75 47.18 -14.88
N SER A 902 -29.69 47.05 -16.20
CA SER A 902 -28.59 46.30 -16.89
C SER A 902 -28.43 44.88 -16.39
N ARG A 903 -29.51 44.24 -15.96
CA ARG A 903 -29.56 42.84 -15.53
C ARG A 903 -30.07 41.97 -16.66
N LEU A 904 -29.43 40.83 -16.87
CA LEU A 904 -29.98 39.76 -17.68
C LEU A 904 -30.87 38.87 -16.81
N GLY A 905 -32.05 38.54 -17.33
CA GLY A 905 -32.84 37.45 -16.82
C GLY A 905 -32.20 36.09 -17.19
N ILE A 906 -32.83 35.02 -16.77
CA ILE A 906 -32.49 33.66 -17.21
C ILE A 906 -33.76 33.02 -17.70
N ASP A 907 -33.78 32.67 -18.98
CA ASP A 907 -34.85 31.85 -19.52
C ASP A 907 -34.51 30.36 -19.36
N SER A 908 -35.44 29.59 -18.86
CA SER A 908 -35.29 28.15 -18.71
C SER A 908 -35.28 27.40 -20.04
N GLU A 909 -36.06 27.92 -21.01
CA GLU A 909 -36.05 27.46 -22.38
C GLU A 909 -36.38 28.62 -23.30
N HIS A 910 -35.64 28.76 -24.40
CA HIS A 910 -35.91 29.77 -25.43
C HIS A 910 -35.62 29.26 -26.83
N THR A 911 -36.40 29.69 -27.82
CA THR A 911 -36.12 29.42 -29.23
C THR A 911 -35.72 30.70 -29.94
N HIS A 912 -34.42 30.81 -30.25
CA HIS A 912 -33.84 31.95 -30.94
C HIS A 912 -33.73 31.68 -32.43
N THR A 913 -34.28 32.61 -33.27
CA THR A 913 -34.29 32.46 -34.71
C THR A 913 -33.33 33.42 -35.37
N VAL A 914 -32.31 32.87 -36.05
CA VAL A 914 -31.30 33.64 -36.76
C VAL A 914 -31.45 33.48 -38.27
N PRO A 915 -31.61 34.60 -39.04
CA PRO A 915 -31.64 34.53 -40.48
C PRO A 915 -30.26 34.30 -41.09
N ALA A 916 -30.10 33.29 -41.94
CA ALA A 916 -28.81 32.97 -42.53
C ALA A 916 -28.70 33.37 -44.00
N TYR A 917 -29.69 32.96 -44.83
CA TYR A 917 -29.75 33.22 -46.29
C TYR A 917 -28.43 32.97 -47.04
N GLU A 918 -27.76 31.85 -46.73
CA GLU A 918 -26.48 31.53 -47.33
C GLU A 918 -26.45 30.04 -47.72
N ARG A 919 -25.56 29.70 -48.68
CA ARG A 919 -25.30 28.29 -49.01
C ARG A 919 -24.63 27.62 -47.82
N ASN A 920 -25.08 26.39 -47.53
CA ASN A 920 -24.53 25.60 -46.46
C ASN A 920 -22.97 25.48 -46.47
N THR A 921 -22.36 25.33 -47.69
CA THR A 921 -20.89 25.22 -47.84
C THR A 921 -20.13 26.54 -47.67
N ASN A 922 -20.80 27.65 -47.58
CA ASN A 922 -20.25 29.00 -47.40
C ASN A 922 -20.54 29.53 -45.96
N LEU A 923 -21.26 28.75 -45.17
CA LEU A 923 -21.72 29.18 -43.83
C LEU A 923 -20.99 28.37 -42.76
N THR A 924 -20.31 29.07 -41.85
CA THR A 924 -19.80 28.53 -40.59
C THR A 924 -20.63 29.16 -39.47
N ILE A 925 -21.11 28.32 -38.57
CA ILE A 925 -21.98 28.73 -37.46
C ILE A 925 -21.20 28.59 -36.16
N GLU A 926 -20.99 29.70 -35.47
CA GLU A 926 -20.36 29.73 -34.16
C GLU A 926 -21.34 30.32 -33.14
N LEU A 927 -21.46 29.66 -32.00
CA LEU A 927 -22.18 30.17 -30.84
C LEU A 927 -21.15 30.54 -29.77
N LYS A 928 -21.30 31.71 -29.15
CA LYS A 928 -20.38 32.22 -28.15
C LYS A 928 -21.10 32.86 -26.97
N SER A 929 -20.64 32.67 -25.77
CA SER A 929 -21.12 33.39 -24.59
C SER A 929 -19.96 33.69 -23.65
N SER A 930 -19.65 34.97 -23.46
CA SER A 930 -18.68 35.50 -22.51
C SER A 930 -19.33 36.04 -21.23
N HIS A 931 -20.63 36.06 -21.15
CA HIS A 931 -21.38 36.55 -19.99
C HIS A 931 -21.34 35.56 -18.82
N PRO A 932 -21.31 35.99 -17.54
CA PRO A 932 -21.34 35.11 -16.38
C PRO A 932 -22.59 34.24 -16.21
N SER A 933 -23.65 34.49 -17.00
CA SER A 933 -24.88 33.68 -16.99
C SER A 933 -24.69 32.31 -17.63
N PRO A 934 -25.59 31.35 -17.36
CA PRO A 934 -25.62 30.08 -18.06
C PRO A 934 -25.82 30.24 -19.57
N ALA A 935 -25.27 29.30 -20.31
CA ALA A 935 -25.50 29.16 -21.76
C ALA A 935 -25.62 27.68 -22.08
N THR A 936 -26.77 27.29 -22.65
CA THR A 936 -27.06 25.87 -22.92
C THR A 936 -27.66 25.75 -24.31
N LEU A 937 -27.06 24.89 -25.16
CA LEU A 937 -27.62 24.52 -26.47
C LEU A 937 -28.25 23.14 -26.38
N HIS A 938 -29.58 23.07 -26.58
CA HIS A 938 -30.30 21.80 -26.65
C HIS A 938 -30.29 21.21 -28.05
N SER A 939 -30.86 21.96 -29.02
CA SER A 939 -31.04 21.47 -30.38
C SER A 939 -31.05 22.60 -31.40
N LEU A 940 -30.96 22.24 -32.66
CA LEU A 940 -31.09 23.16 -33.79
C LEU A 940 -32.11 22.60 -34.76
N VAL A 941 -33.05 23.48 -35.18
CA VAL A 941 -33.91 23.25 -36.35
C VAL A 941 -33.48 24.24 -37.42
N TRP A 942 -33.23 23.78 -38.63
CA TRP A 942 -32.93 24.68 -39.74
C TRP A 942 -33.94 24.53 -40.84
N GLU A 943 -34.22 25.65 -41.49
CA GLU A 943 -35.07 25.74 -42.66
C GLU A 943 -34.24 26.18 -43.86
N GLY A 944 -34.49 25.59 -45.00
CA GLY A 944 -33.74 25.94 -46.19
C GLY A 944 -34.40 25.51 -47.50
N ASP A 945 -33.83 26.02 -48.58
CA ASP A 945 -34.21 25.66 -49.95
C ASP A 945 -33.26 24.58 -50.47
N TYR A 946 -33.86 23.49 -50.83
CA TYR A 946 -33.15 22.30 -51.28
C TYR A 946 -33.40 22.10 -52.77
N ASN A 947 -32.34 21.85 -53.54
CA ASN A 947 -32.38 21.48 -54.95
C ASN A 947 -31.47 20.29 -55.21
N ASN A 948 -32.06 19.17 -55.56
CA ASN A 948 -31.34 17.97 -55.97
C ASN A 948 -30.88 18.15 -57.44
N ARG A 949 -29.59 18.50 -57.62
CA ARG A 949 -29.02 18.64 -58.96
C ARG A 949 -28.59 17.27 -59.44
N TYR A 950 -29.49 16.61 -60.17
CA TYR A 950 -29.12 15.50 -61.06
C TYR A 950 -28.47 16.06 -62.32
N TYR A 951 -27.16 16.10 -62.38
CA TYR A 951 -26.48 16.21 -63.65
C TYR A 951 -26.40 14.79 -64.22
N GLN A 952 -27.36 14.37 -65.03
CA GLN A 952 -27.13 13.34 -66.02
C GLN A 952 -26.26 13.98 -67.08
N ARG A 953 -24.96 13.68 -67.11
CA ARG A 953 -24.17 13.78 -68.33
C ARG A 953 -24.59 12.59 -69.22
N VAL A 954 -25.34 12.86 -70.27
CA VAL A 954 -25.48 11.96 -71.42
C VAL A 954 -24.11 11.84 -72.13
#